data_ef517e5fd74466fb4a3af2ef69f3832b
#
_entry.id   ef517e5fd74466fb4a3af2ef69f3832b
#
_cell.length_a   1.000
_cell.length_b   1.000
_cell.length_c   1.000
_cell.angle_alpha   90.00
_cell.angle_beta   90.00
_cell.angle_gamma   90.00
#
_symmetry.space_group_name_H-M   'P 1'
#
loop_
_entity.id
_entity.type
_entity.pdbx_description
1 polymer ?
#
loop_
_entity_poly.entity_id
_entity_poly.type
_entity_poly.pdbx_seq_one_letter_code
_entity_poly.pdbx_strand_id
1 'polypeptide(L)'
;MRSGQSQFGELEAKWRARWSASEVFKARYDPGRPKYFVTVPYPYMNGYLHIGFGVTFLHADIMARFKRMRGHNVLFPQAFHTTGMPVLAAANLVKEGNEAQIKILRDMGIPESEIPLFSDIEKWAVYFPEAAQSDLQLYGAAVDWTRTFITTSLNPHYDAFIRWQFRRLRERGFVRTGRHPVIWCPKDQQPVADHDRYEGEGETPVEFTLLKFPWREKFLVAATLRPETVYGQTNLWVDPGAAYAVADVDGEEWVLGRTAIEKLREQDRRVELRGEIKGELIVGGTCEAPMIHRHIPILPTRFIDQSKGTGIVTSVPSDAPDDWIALKMLKEDTEYVLKHGLDPEVVRKIEPVAIIRTEGWGPLPAVEVCEKLGISSLEDKENLEKAKEEVYSSGFYRGVMLDNCGEFSGLPVMKAKDEIKRKMVEAGEASTLWEASGEVICRCRTPATVKVVSDQWFLAYGDRGWKAETLDALGRMSLFPETTRRQFEHVLDWLNDWACTHHAGLGTKLPWDERWVIESLSDSTIYMAYYTVAHIMKERDIDHAKLTDEVFDCVFIGKGTPADASKASGLPAEVIEEMRREFEYWYPLDLRHSGKDLVQNHLAFCLFNHTAMFPERHWPRAFGVNGYVKIGRVRMSKSHGVAKYLRDAIEQHGADVVRLSLAQGGEGLDDPSYDEEFAASAGKKLKDFMEFAAATHKTRSAVLASLPPLPPVKAMVRTPRRRQALTARSTFAALPLVEIASATSPRRPSARTCLAKTCTYP
;
A
#
# COMPACT_ATOMS: atom_id res chain seq x y z
N MET A 1 -19.37 -24.26 -26.80
CA MET A 1 -18.78 -25.55 -26.45
C MET A 1 -17.51 -25.28 -25.63
N ARG A 2 -17.60 -25.38 -24.31
CA ARG A 2 -16.42 -25.24 -23.42
C ARG A 2 -15.76 -26.61 -23.30
N SER A 3 -14.85 -26.92 -24.22
CA SER A 3 -14.06 -28.17 -24.22
C SER A 3 -12.66 -27.89 -23.66
N GLY A 4 -12.55 -27.79 -22.35
CA GLY A 4 -11.26 -27.57 -21.71
C GLY A 4 -11.24 -27.99 -20.25
N GLN A 5 -11.72 -29.22 -19.94
CA GLN A 5 -11.36 -29.78 -18.64
C GLN A 5 -9.85 -30.04 -18.63
N SER A 6 -9.13 -29.38 -17.69
CA SER A 6 -7.72 -29.66 -17.45
C SER A 6 -7.49 -31.17 -17.31
N GLN A 7 -6.40 -31.69 -17.89
CA GLN A 7 -6.00 -33.10 -17.75
C GLN A 7 -5.83 -33.57 -16.29
N PHE A 8 -5.78 -32.64 -15.34
CA PHE A 8 -5.69 -32.86 -13.89
C PHE A 8 -7.03 -32.73 -13.17
N GLY A 9 -8.09 -32.25 -13.83
CA GLY A 9 -9.35 -31.86 -13.21
C GLY A 9 -10.02 -32.97 -12.37
N GLU A 10 -10.05 -34.21 -12.86
CA GLU A 10 -10.61 -35.37 -12.11
C GLU A 10 -9.80 -35.67 -10.84
N LEU A 11 -8.47 -35.60 -10.94
CA LEU A 11 -7.56 -35.83 -9.80
C LEU A 11 -7.73 -34.72 -8.74
N GLU A 12 -7.79 -33.49 -9.17
CA GLU A 12 -8.01 -32.32 -8.30
C GLU A 12 -9.37 -32.41 -7.60
N ALA A 13 -10.44 -32.72 -8.33
CA ALA A 13 -11.78 -32.90 -7.79
C ALA A 13 -11.83 -34.02 -6.74
N LYS A 14 -11.19 -35.17 -7.03
CA LYS A 14 -11.07 -36.29 -6.10
C LYS A 14 -10.42 -35.87 -4.78
N TRP A 15 -9.32 -35.11 -4.84
CA TRP A 15 -8.60 -34.71 -3.63
C TRP A 15 -9.36 -33.63 -2.84
N ARG A 16 -9.98 -32.66 -3.52
CA ARG A 16 -10.84 -31.67 -2.85
C ARG A 16 -11.99 -32.35 -2.07
N ALA A 17 -12.66 -33.32 -2.69
CA ALA A 17 -13.72 -34.09 -2.04
C ALA A 17 -13.20 -34.85 -0.79
N ARG A 18 -12.02 -35.47 -0.87
CA ARG A 18 -11.39 -36.15 0.26
C ARG A 18 -11.02 -35.20 1.40
N TRP A 19 -10.44 -34.05 1.08
CA TRP A 19 -10.08 -33.04 2.09
C TRP A 19 -11.30 -32.49 2.79
N SER A 20 -12.37 -32.23 2.05
CA SER A 20 -13.63 -31.77 2.61
C SER A 20 -14.25 -32.82 3.54
N ALA A 21 -14.35 -34.08 3.09
CA ALA A 21 -14.94 -35.16 3.87
C ALA A 21 -14.15 -35.51 5.17
N SER A 22 -12.82 -35.33 5.13
CA SER A 22 -11.95 -35.61 6.29
C SER A 22 -11.75 -34.40 7.22
N GLU A 23 -12.28 -33.24 6.86
CA GLU A 23 -12.04 -31.97 7.56
C GLU A 23 -10.55 -31.72 7.90
N VAL A 24 -9.63 -32.18 7.02
CA VAL A 24 -8.19 -32.21 7.30
C VAL A 24 -7.56 -30.85 7.56
N PHE A 25 -8.22 -29.77 7.13
CA PHE A 25 -7.76 -28.40 7.30
C PHE A 25 -8.45 -27.68 8.46
N LYS A 26 -9.46 -28.28 9.09
CA LYS A 26 -10.17 -27.70 10.24
C LYS A 26 -9.23 -27.68 11.46
N ALA A 27 -8.97 -26.49 11.96
CA ALA A 27 -8.15 -26.27 13.14
C ALA A 27 -9.00 -26.48 14.43
N ARG A 28 -8.41 -27.17 15.40
CA ARG A 28 -9.06 -27.42 16.70
C ARG A 28 -8.07 -27.12 17.82
N TYR A 29 -8.57 -26.68 18.97
CA TYR A 29 -7.75 -26.57 20.16
C TYR A 29 -7.05 -27.89 20.49
N ASP A 30 -5.72 -27.89 20.49
CA ASP A 30 -4.91 -29.07 20.80
C ASP A 30 -3.58 -28.66 21.46
N PRO A 31 -3.56 -28.52 22.80
CA PRO A 31 -2.38 -28.08 23.54
C PRO A 31 -1.23 -29.11 23.50
N GLY A 32 -1.47 -30.33 23.02
CA GLY A 32 -0.45 -31.38 22.86
C GLY A 32 0.43 -31.19 21.62
N ARG A 33 0.08 -30.28 20.72
CA ARG A 33 0.81 -30.02 19.48
C ARG A 33 1.27 -28.58 19.39
N PRO A 34 2.46 -28.31 18.82
CA PRO A 34 2.87 -26.94 18.55
C PRO A 34 1.89 -26.30 17.55
N LYS A 35 1.40 -25.10 17.87
CA LYS A 35 0.49 -24.37 17.00
C LYS A 35 1.25 -23.60 15.91
N TYR A 36 0.59 -23.32 14.80
CA TYR A 36 1.04 -22.35 13.81
C TYR A 36 -0.14 -21.62 13.21
N PHE A 37 -0.18 -20.31 13.40
CA PHE A 37 -1.25 -19.45 12.89
C PHE A 37 -0.72 -18.60 11.74
N VAL A 38 -1.27 -18.79 10.55
CA VAL A 38 -0.90 -18.05 9.34
C VAL A 38 -2.13 -17.40 8.72
N THR A 39 -1.96 -16.17 8.23
CA THR A 39 -3.03 -15.41 7.54
C THR A 39 -2.51 -14.67 6.32
N VAL A 40 -3.43 -14.33 5.43
CA VAL A 40 -3.23 -13.36 4.35
C VAL A 40 -4.25 -12.22 4.49
N PRO A 41 -4.02 -11.04 3.89
CA PRO A 41 -5.06 -10.02 3.80
C PRO A 41 -6.29 -10.57 3.09
N TYR A 42 -7.47 -10.27 3.60
CA TYR A 42 -8.68 -10.60 2.86
C TYR A 42 -8.89 -9.65 1.69
N PRO A 43 -9.33 -10.17 0.53
CA PRO A 43 -9.51 -9.33 -0.65
C PRO A 43 -10.75 -8.45 -0.55
N TYR A 44 -10.72 -7.27 -1.17
CA TYR A 44 -11.91 -6.46 -1.40
C TYR A 44 -12.86 -7.16 -2.40
N MET A 45 -14.13 -7.21 -2.05
CA MET A 45 -15.17 -7.91 -2.82
C MET A 45 -15.83 -7.01 -3.88
N ASN A 46 -15.00 -6.35 -4.68
CA ASN A 46 -15.39 -5.55 -5.84
C ASN A 46 -15.21 -6.27 -7.19
N GLY A 47 -15.22 -7.59 -7.19
CA GLY A 47 -15.05 -8.45 -8.36
C GLY A 47 -14.38 -9.77 -8.05
N TYR A 48 -14.23 -10.63 -9.07
CA TYR A 48 -13.54 -11.91 -8.93
C TYR A 48 -12.08 -11.76 -8.55
N LEU A 49 -11.51 -12.81 -7.92
CA LEU A 49 -10.10 -12.87 -7.57
C LEU A 49 -9.24 -12.91 -8.84
N HIS A 50 -8.24 -12.03 -8.93
CA HIS A 50 -7.24 -12.08 -9.99
C HIS A 50 -6.06 -12.97 -9.58
N ILE A 51 -5.29 -13.44 -10.57
CA ILE A 51 -4.18 -14.38 -10.35
C ILE A 51 -3.08 -13.83 -9.42
N GLY A 52 -2.93 -12.50 -9.32
CA GLY A 52 -2.02 -11.86 -8.37
C GLY A 52 -2.34 -12.17 -6.91
N PHE A 53 -3.62 -12.25 -6.55
CA PHE A 53 -4.02 -12.72 -5.23
C PHE A 53 -3.60 -14.19 -5.00
N GLY A 54 -3.61 -14.99 -6.07
CA GLY A 54 -3.17 -16.39 -6.05
C GLY A 54 -1.71 -16.55 -5.57
N VAL A 55 -0.78 -15.63 -5.90
CA VAL A 55 0.62 -15.66 -5.43
C VAL A 55 0.70 -15.44 -3.92
N THR A 56 0.10 -14.37 -3.43
CA THR A 56 0.09 -14.07 -1.99
C THR A 56 -0.50 -15.22 -1.19
N PHE A 57 -1.61 -15.77 -1.70
CA PHE A 57 -2.30 -16.90 -1.08
C PHE A 57 -1.43 -18.18 -1.11
N LEU A 58 -0.75 -18.44 -2.23
CA LEU A 58 0.09 -19.62 -2.41
C LEU A 58 1.22 -19.70 -1.39
N HIS A 59 1.91 -18.59 -1.12
CA HIS A 59 3.01 -18.57 -0.15
C HIS A 59 2.54 -18.96 1.24
N ALA A 60 1.40 -18.42 1.68
CA ALA A 60 0.81 -18.77 2.97
C ALA A 60 0.33 -20.25 3.00
N ASP A 61 -0.29 -20.72 1.91
CA ASP A 61 -0.78 -22.10 1.77
C ASP A 61 0.37 -23.12 1.78
N ILE A 62 1.47 -22.84 1.09
CA ILE A 62 2.69 -23.67 1.13
C ILE A 62 3.21 -23.75 2.56
N MET A 63 3.30 -22.63 3.26
CA MET A 63 3.77 -22.61 4.65
C MET A 63 2.82 -23.39 5.57
N ALA A 64 1.50 -23.21 5.42
CA ALA A 64 0.50 -23.94 6.19
C ALA A 64 0.63 -25.46 5.98
N ARG A 65 0.77 -25.92 4.74
CA ARG A 65 0.97 -27.33 4.40
C ARG A 65 2.29 -27.87 4.94
N PHE A 66 3.38 -27.12 4.79
CA PHE A 66 4.70 -27.50 5.32
C PHE A 66 4.65 -27.67 6.85
N LYS A 67 4.03 -26.74 7.56
CA LYS A 67 3.90 -26.84 9.02
C LYS A 67 3.03 -28.01 9.46
N ARG A 68 1.93 -28.32 8.74
CA ARG A 68 1.12 -29.52 8.99
C ARG A 68 1.94 -30.80 8.79
N MET A 69 2.73 -30.88 7.71
CA MET A 69 3.64 -32.02 7.46
C MET A 69 4.70 -32.17 8.55
N ARG A 70 5.09 -31.06 9.22
CA ARG A 70 6.02 -31.06 10.37
C ARG A 70 5.32 -31.33 11.72
N GLY A 71 4.03 -31.67 11.70
CA GLY A 71 3.27 -32.07 12.90
C GLY A 71 2.64 -30.91 13.68
N HIS A 72 2.70 -29.68 13.16
CA HIS A 72 2.03 -28.54 13.83
C HIS A 72 0.51 -28.65 13.67
N ASN A 73 -0.19 -28.12 14.68
CA ASN A 73 -1.59 -27.77 14.56
C ASN A 73 -1.67 -26.39 13.89
N VAL A 74 -2.28 -26.34 12.67
CA VAL A 74 -2.21 -25.13 11.85
C VAL A 74 -3.58 -24.51 11.68
N LEU A 75 -3.69 -23.22 12.07
CA LEU A 75 -4.82 -22.37 11.74
C LEU A 75 -4.47 -21.53 10.50
N PHE A 76 -5.19 -21.76 9.40
CA PHE A 76 -5.15 -20.94 8.19
C PHE A 76 -6.59 -20.61 7.77
N PRO A 77 -7.17 -19.53 8.25
CA PRO A 77 -8.51 -19.08 7.94
C PRO A 77 -8.51 -18.09 6.77
N GLN A 78 -9.69 -17.86 6.17
CA GLN A 78 -9.93 -16.84 5.16
C GLN A 78 -11.30 -16.19 5.36
N ALA A 79 -11.35 -14.87 5.26
CA ALA A 79 -12.57 -14.05 5.24
C ALA A 79 -12.57 -13.11 4.04
N PHE A 80 -13.63 -12.30 3.90
CA PHE A 80 -13.82 -11.44 2.73
C PHE A 80 -14.19 -10.03 3.16
N HIS A 81 -13.52 -9.05 2.53
CA HIS A 81 -13.66 -7.64 2.86
C HIS A 81 -14.74 -7.00 2.02
N THR A 82 -15.88 -6.72 2.62
CA THR A 82 -17.02 -6.09 1.97
C THR A 82 -17.24 -4.64 2.40
N THR A 83 -16.35 -4.11 3.26
CA THR A 83 -16.35 -2.71 3.70
C THR A 83 -15.77 -1.79 2.63
N GLY A 84 -16.30 -0.57 2.55
CA GLY A 84 -15.59 0.57 1.98
C GLY A 84 -16.10 1.06 0.64
N MET A 85 -15.43 2.09 0.20
CA MET A 85 -15.74 2.87 -1.00
C MET A 85 -15.60 2.12 -2.33
N PRO A 86 -14.66 1.17 -2.51
CA PRO A 86 -14.53 0.49 -3.80
C PRO A 86 -15.80 -0.25 -4.24
N VAL A 87 -16.54 -0.81 -3.29
CA VAL A 87 -17.81 -1.52 -3.56
C VAL A 87 -18.93 -0.51 -3.82
N LEU A 88 -19.01 0.54 -2.98
CA LEU A 88 -20.01 1.61 -3.16
C LEU A 88 -19.84 2.34 -4.50
N ALA A 89 -18.60 2.70 -4.86
CA ALA A 89 -18.31 3.37 -6.12
C ALA A 89 -18.70 2.50 -7.33
N ALA A 90 -18.41 1.20 -7.29
CA ALA A 90 -18.79 0.27 -8.35
C ALA A 90 -20.32 0.16 -8.48
N ALA A 91 -21.05 0.06 -7.36
CA ALA A 91 -22.52 0.00 -7.36
C ALA A 91 -23.13 1.30 -7.91
N ASN A 92 -22.60 2.47 -7.51
CA ASN A 92 -23.06 3.77 -8.00
C ASN A 92 -22.81 3.92 -9.51
N LEU A 93 -21.64 3.50 -10.02
CA LEU A 93 -21.35 3.52 -11.45
C LEU A 93 -22.32 2.64 -12.26
N VAL A 94 -22.72 1.48 -11.73
CA VAL A 94 -23.78 0.65 -12.35
C VAL A 94 -25.12 1.39 -12.35
N LYS A 95 -25.47 2.01 -11.22
CA LYS A 95 -26.72 2.79 -11.08
C LYS A 95 -26.77 3.98 -12.03
N GLU A 96 -25.64 4.63 -12.29
CA GLU A 96 -25.48 5.74 -13.23
C GLU A 96 -25.43 5.27 -14.70
N GLY A 97 -25.42 3.96 -14.96
CA GLY A 97 -25.34 3.40 -16.32
C GLY A 97 -23.96 3.54 -16.95
N ASN A 98 -22.90 3.60 -16.16
CA ASN A 98 -21.54 3.74 -16.66
C ASN A 98 -21.10 2.52 -17.47
N GLU A 99 -20.93 2.70 -18.79
CA GLU A 99 -20.62 1.63 -19.73
C GLU A 99 -19.31 0.90 -19.41
N ALA A 100 -18.31 1.58 -18.88
CA ALA A 100 -17.06 0.94 -18.51
C ALA A 100 -17.22 -0.02 -17.34
N GLN A 101 -17.99 0.36 -16.31
CA GLN A 101 -18.29 -0.50 -15.18
C GLN A 101 -19.20 -1.67 -15.57
N ILE A 102 -20.22 -1.42 -16.40
CA ILE A 102 -21.10 -2.45 -16.94
C ILE A 102 -20.29 -3.46 -17.78
N LYS A 103 -19.37 -2.97 -18.62
CA LYS A 103 -18.46 -3.83 -19.39
C LYS A 103 -17.59 -4.71 -18.48
N ILE A 104 -17.08 -4.20 -17.37
CA ILE A 104 -16.31 -5.00 -16.41
C ILE A 104 -17.15 -6.18 -15.89
N LEU A 105 -18.41 -5.96 -15.50
CA LEU A 105 -19.30 -7.04 -15.04
C LEU A 105 -19.59 -8.05 -16.15
N ARG A 106 -19.80 -7.57 -17.37
CA ARG A 106 -20.00 -8.41 -18.56
C ARG A 106 -18.77 -9.28 -18.86
N ASP A 107 -17.59 -8.69 -18.81
CA ASP A 107 -16.30 -9.38 -19.00
C ASP A 107 -16.04 -10.41 -17.90
N MET A 108 -16.59 -10.22 -16.70
CA MET A 108 -16.63 -11.21 -15.62
C MET A 108 -17.62 -12.36 -15.88
N GLY A 109 -18.42 -12.30 -16.94
CA GLY A 109 -19.44 -13.30 -17.26
C GLY A 109 -20.73 -13.18 -16.46
N ILE A 110 -21.01 -12.04 -15.85
CA ILE A 110 -22.28 -11.75 -15.20
C ILE A 110 -23.36 -11.63 -16.30
N PRO A 111 -24.48 -12.38 -16.19
CA PRO A 111 -25.58 -12.28 -17.15
C PRO A 111 -26.15 -10.87 -17.26
N GLU A 112 -26.47 -10.42 -18.48
CA GLU A 112 -27.03 -9.08 -18.72
C GLU A 112 -28.26 -8.79 -17.85
N SER A 113 -29.11 -9.80 -17.60
CA SER A 113 -30.28 -9.68 -16.75
C SER A 113 -29.98 -9.46 -15.27
N GLU A 114 -28.77 -9.81 -14.81
CA GLU A 114 -28.33 -9.64 -13.42
C GLU A 114 -27.53 -8.36 -13.19
N ILE A 115 -26.91 -7.78 -14.24
CA ILE A 115 -26.09 -6.57 -14.12
C ILE A 115 -26.80 -5.43 -13.39
N PRO A 116 -28.08 -5.11 -13.67
CA PRO A 116 -28.79 -4.04 -12.95
C PRO A 116 -28.90 -4.27 -11.44
N LEU A 117 -28.87 -5.53 -10.96
CA LEU A 117 -28.91 -5.83 -9.53
C LEU A 117 -27.66 -5.37 -8.78
N PHE A 118 -26.55 -5.21 -9.49
CA PHE A 118 -25.31 -4.68 -8.94
C PHE A 118 -25.32 -3.15 -8.72
N SER A 119 -26.44 -2.47 -8.97
CA SER A 119 -26.69 -1.12 -8.45
C SER A 119 -26.92 -1.11 -6.92
N ASP A 120 -27.17 -2.27 -6.32
CA ASP A 120 -27.29 -2.48 -4.89
C ASP A 120 -25.94 -2.98 -4.32
N ILE A 121 -25.40 -2.26 -3.33
CA ILE A 121 -24.13 -2.59 -2.68
C ILE A 121 -24.17 -3.94 -1.94
N GLU A 122 -25.33 -4.34 -1.40
CA GLU A 122 -25.48 -5.62 -0.70
C GLU A 122 -25.35 -6.80 -1.65
N LYS A 123 -25.77 -6.65 -2.94
CA LYS A 123 -25.55 -7.69 -3.96
C LYS A 123 -24.06 -8.00 -4.13
N TRP A 124 -23.20 -7.00 -4.10
CA TRP A 124 -21.73 -7.19 -4.16
C TRP A 124 -21.23 -7.93 -2.92
N ALA A 125 -21.71 -7.52 -1.75
CA ALA A 125 -21.26 -8.06 -0.46
C ALA A 125 -21.67 -9.53 -0.23
N VAL A 126 -22.64 -10.05 -0.96
CA VAL A 126 -23.03 -11.46 -0.92
C VAL A 126 -22.42 -12.25 -2.08
N TYR A 127 -22.57 -11.76 -3.31
CA TYR A 127 -22.18 -12.50 -4.52
C TYR A 127 -20.67 -12.78 -4.62
N PHE A 128 -19.83 -11.76 -4.45
CA PHE A 128 -18.39 -11.94 -4.65
C PHE A 128 -17.65 -12.71 -3.54
N PRO A 129 -18.02 -12.63 -2.24
CA PRO A 129 -17.50 -13.53 -1.23
C PRO A 129 -17.74 -15.01 -1.53
N GLU A 130 -18.96 -15.37 -1.92
CA GLU A 130 -19.31 -16.77 -2.28
C GLU A 130 -18.50 -17.23 -3.49
N ALA A 131 -18.40 -16.38 -4.51
CA ALA A 131 -17.62 -16.66 -5.71
C ALA A 131 -16.12 -16.81 -5.38
N ALA A 132 -15.55 -15.93 -4.55
CA ALA A 132 -14.16 -15.98 -4.14
C ALA A 132 -13.85 -17.22 -3.28
N GLN A 133 -14.76 -17.61 -2.38
CA GLN A 133 -14.63 -18.85 -1.62
C GLN A 133 -14.61 -20.06 -2.55
N SER A 134 -15.50 -20.11 -3.54
CA SER A 134 -15.51 -21.17 -4.56
C SER A 134 -14.21 -21.22 -5.35
N ASP A 135 -13.67 -20.06 -5.78
CA ASP A 135 -12.42 -19.96 -6.52
C ASP A 135 -11.24 -20.49 -5.69
N LEU A 136 -11.15 -20.14 -4.40
CA LEU A 136 -10.10 -20.63 -3.52
C LEU A 136 -10.24 -22.13 -3.22
N GLN A 137 -11.46 -22.65 -3.14
CA GLN A 137 -11.69 -24.09 -3.03
C GLN A 137 -11.26 -24.80 -4.30
N LEU A 138 -11.57 -24.26 -5.50
CA LEU A 138 -11.10 -24.79 -6.78
C LEU A 138 -9.56 -24.71 -6.88
N TYR A 139 -8.96 -23.65 -6.38
CA TYR A 139 -7.48 -23.48 -6.27
C TYR A 139 -6.83 -24.52 -5.35
N GLY A 140 -7.64 -25.27 -4.58
CA GLY A 140 -7.17 -26.29 -3.66
C GLY A 140 -6.57 -25.73 -2.37
N ALA A 141 -7.03 -24.57 -1.93
CA ALA A 141 -6.56 -23.89 -0.72
C ALA A 141 -6.79 -24.72 0.55
N ALA A 142 -5.76 -24.84 1.39
CA ALA A 142 -5.79 -25.62 2.64
C ALA A 142 -6.36 -24.82 3.83
N VAL A 143 -7.52 -24.19 3.63
CA VAL A 143 -8.17 -23.24 4.55
C VAL A 143 -9.15 -23.93 5.49
N ASP A 144 -9.19 -23.45 6.73
CA ASP A 144 -10.28 -23.73 7.67
C ASP A 144 -11.48 -22.80 7.40
N TRP A 145 -12.42 -23.26 6.59
CA TRP A 145 -13.60 -22.52 6.18
C TRP A 145 -14.65 -22.34 7.30
N THR A 146 -14.52 -23.02 8.43
CA THR A 146 -15.46 -22.86 9.55
C THR A 146 -15.33 -21.48 10.20
N ARG A 147 -14.20 -20.82 10.01
CA ARG A 147 -13.90 -19.50 10.57
C ARG A 147 -14.07 -18.35 9.57
N THR A 148 -14.67 -18.62 8.40
CA THR A 148 -14.94 -17.62 7.37
C THR A 148 -16.03 -16.65 7.80
N PHE A 149 -15.86 -15.37 7.45
CA PHE A 149 -16.85 -14.31 7.67
C PHE A 149 -16.73 -13.22 6.60
N ILE A 150 -17.73 -12.35 6.54
CA ILE A 150 -17.67 -11.06 5.85
C ILE A 150 -17.58 -9.94 6.87
N THR A 151 -17.02 -8.81 6.48
CA THR A 151 -16.99 -7.59 7.31
C THR A 151 -18.32 -6.85 7.26
N THR A 152 -18.40 -5.68 7.89
CA THR A 152 -19.54 -4.74 7.90
C THR A 152 -20.68 -5.09 8.85
N SER A 153 -21.66 -4.20 8.92
CA SER A 153 -22.91 -4.39 9.66
C SER A 153 -23.75 -5.58 9.17
N LEU A 154 -23.46 -6.13 7.97
CA LEU A 154 -24.07 -7.38 7.49
C LEU A 154 -23.60 -8.61 8.30
N ASN A 155 -22.53 -8.46 9.07
CA ASN A 155 -22.09 -9.40 10.10
C ASN A 155 -22.10 -8.71 11.47
N PRO A 156 -23.22 -8.74 12.20
CA PRO A 156 -23.35 -8.01 13.47
C PRO A 156 -22.32 -8.39 14.53
N HIS A 157 -21.81 -9.63 14.50
CA HIS A 157 -20.76 -10.08 15.43
C HIS A 157 -19.43 -9.39 15.15
N TYR A 158 -19.06 -9.25 13.87
CA TYR A 158 -17.88 -8.53 13.47
C TYR A 158 -18.02 -7.01 13.70
N ASP A 159 -19.21 -6.46 13.44
CA ASP A 159 -19.55 -5.07 13.74
C ASP A 159 -19.32 -4.76 15.23
N ALA A 160 -19.80 -5.63 16.14
CA ALA A 160 -19.60 -5.49 17.57
C ALA A 160 -18.10 -5.52 17.95
N PHE A 161 -17.30 -6.40 17.32
CA PHE A 161 -15.86 -6.49 17.53
C PHE A 161 -15.13 -5.21 17.11
N ILE A 162 -15.45 -4.63 15.94
CA ILE A 162 -14.84 -3.39 15.48
C ILE A 162 -15.27 -2.20 16.34
N ARG A 163 -16.55 -2.14 16.75
CA ARG A 163 -17.02 -1.12 17.70
C ARG A 163 -16.26 -1.17 19.03
N TRP A 164 -15.99 -2.37 19.56
CA TRP A 164 -15.13 -2.57 20.74
C TRP A 164 -13.71 -2.07 20.49
N GLN A 165 -13.06 -2.46 19.39
CA GLN A 165 -11.71 -2.00 19.03
C GLN A 165 -11.63 -0.47 19.08
N PHE A 166 -12.55 0.22 18.40
CA PHE A 166 -12.53 1.68 18.31
C PHE A 166 -12.78 2.36 19.66
N ARG A 167 -13.64 1.82 20.51
CA ARG A 167 -13.80 2.32 21.89
C ARG A 167 -12.50 2.22 22.68
N ARG A 168 -11.79 1.10 22.60
CA ARG A 168 -10.49 0.91 23.27
C ARG A 168 -9.40 1.83 22.74
N LEU A 169 -9.32 2.00 21.42
CA LEU A 169 -8.38 2.96 20.81
C LEU A 169 -8.65 4.39 21.26
N ARG A 170 -9.94 4.78 21.35
CA ARG A 170 -10.33 6.11 21.84
C ARG A 170 -9.96 6.32 23.30
N GLU A 171 -10.21 5.33 24.16
CA GLU A 171 -9.84 5.37 25.58
C GLU A 171 -8.33 5.56 25.77
N ARG A 172 -7.51 5.02 24.87
CA ARG A 172 -6.05 5.21 24.87
C ARG A 172 -5.61 6.53 24.20
N GLY A 173 -6.53 7.33 23.68
CA GLY A 173 -6.24 8.59 23.01
C GLY A 173 -5.72 8.45 21.56
N PHE A 174 -5.81 7.26 20.97
CA PHE A 174 -5.35 6.98 19.62
C PHE A 174 -6.40 7.26 18.52
N VAL A 175 -7.65 7.48 18.90
CA VAL A 175 -8.70 8.01 18.00
C VAL A 175 -9.12 9.38 18.47
N ARG A 176 -8.91 10.39 17.62
CA ARG A 176 -9.13 11.80 17.95
C ARG A 176 -9.65 12.59 16.76
N THR A 177 -10.32 13.69 17.02
CA THR A 177 -10.62 14.69 15.99
C THR A 177 -9.45 15.66 15.86
N GLY A 178 -9.28 16.24 14.69
CA GLY A 178 -8.23 17.22 14.45
C GLY A 178 -8.44 17.96 13.14
N ARG A 179 -7.66 19.04 12.96
CA ARG A 179 -7.63 19.78 11.71
C ARG A 179 -6.48 19.27 10.86
N HIS A 180 -6.78 18.55 9.77
CA HIS A 180 -5.79 17.94 8.92
C HIS A 180 -6.11 18.12 7.44
N PRO A 181 -5.09 18.31 6.58
CA PRO A 181 -5.25 18.19 5.14
C PRO A 181 -5.47 16.73 4.76
N VAL A 182 -6.46 16.47 3.92
CA VAL A 182 -6.78 15.14 3.38
C VAL A 182 -6.98 15.22 1.88
N ILE A 183 -6.65 14.15 1.15
CA ILE A 183 -7.08 14.01 -0.24
C ILE A 183 -8.60 13.86 -0.21
N TRP A 184 -9.31 14.65 -1.01
CA TRP A 184 -10.75 14.85 -0.93
C TRP A 184 -11.41 14.69 -2.29
N CYS A 185 -12.49 13.93 -2.37
CA CYS A 185 -13.33 13.85 -3.56
C CYS A 185 -14.43 14.91 -3.51
N PRO A 186 -14.44 15.89 -4.42
CA PRO A 186 -15.47 16.91 -4.44
C PRO A 186 -16.85 16.40 -4.87
N LYS A 187 -16.93 15.25 -5.61
CA LYS A 187 -18.20 14.61 -5.96
C LYS A 187 -18.77 13.79 -4.79
N ASP A 188 -17.95 12.94 -4.19
CA ASP A 188 -18.39 12.04 -3.12
C ASP A 188 -18.39 12.72 -1.73
N GLN A 189 -17.86 13.96 -1.63
CA GLN A 189 -17.81 14.78 -0.41
C GLN A 189 -17.19 14.03 0.79
N GLN A 190 -16.00 13.40 0.57
CA GLN A 190 -15.31 12.61 1.60
C GLN A 190 -13.82 12.45 1.31
N PRO A 191 -13.01 12.06 2.31
CA PRO A 191 -11.61 11.69 2.12
C PRO A 191 -11.45 10.52 1.16
N VAL A 192 -10.35 10.50 0.41
CA VAL A 192 -9.99 9.46 -0.57
C VAL A 192 -8.70 8.78 -0.11
N ALA A 193 -8.82 7.66 0.56
CA ALA A 193 -7.68 6.84 0.96
C ALA A 193 -7.06 6.11 -0.26
N ASP A 194 -5.86 5.56 -0.12
CA ASP A 194 -5.12 4.93 -1.23
C ASP A 194 -5.94 3.88 -2.03
N HIS A 195 -6.64 3.02 -1.31
CA HIS A 195 -7.45 1.97 -1.92
C HIS A 195 -8.78 2.50 -2.54
N ASP A 196 -9.16 3.74 -2.24
CA ASP A 196 -10.33 4.43 -2.81
C ASP A 196 -9.99 5.20 -4.10
N ARG A 197 -8.73 5.13 -4.55
CA ARG A 197 -8.26 5.81 -5.75
C ARG A 197 -8.38 4.92 -6.98
N TYR A 198 -8.72 5.55 -8.08
CA TYR A 198 -8.57 4.96 -9.42
C TYR A 198 -7.12 5.11 -9.91
N GLU A 199 -6.54 6.29 -9.69
CA GLU A 199 -5.14 6.64 -9.96
C GLU A 199 -4.57 7.47 -8.82
N GLY A 200 -3.24 7.50 -8.68
CA GLY A 200 -2.54 8.27 -7.66
C GLY A 200 -2.37 7.53 -6.33
N GLU A 201 -2.21 6.19 -6.34
CA GLU A 201 -1.85 5.42 -5.15
C GLU A 201 -0.48 5.85 -4.61
N GLY A 202 -0.40 6.15 -3.31
CA GLY A 202 0.83 6.63 -2.67
C GLY A 202 0.95 8.15 -2.61
N GLU A 203 0.15 8.91 -3.37
CA GLU A 203 0.17 10.38 -3.31
C GLU A 203 -0.38 10.88 -1.96
N THR A 204 0.23 11.94 -1.42
CA THR A 204 -0.13 12.50 -0.12
C THR A 204 -0.33 14.00 -0.20
N PRO A 205 -1.06 14.64 0.75
CA PRO A 205 -1.05 16.09 0.87
C PRO A 205 0.37 16.60 1.16
N VAL A 206 0.84 17.56 0.38
CA VAL A 206 2.10 18.27 0.57
C VAL A 206 1.84 19.74 0.76
N GLU A 207 2.59 20.38 1.67
CA GLU A 207 2.42 21.79 2.00
C GLU A 207 3.33 22.67 1.15
N PHE A 208 2.73 23.48 0.29
CA PHE A 208 3.41 24.56 -0.41
C PHE A 208 3.53 25.81 0.46
N THR A 209 4.67 26.46 0.41
CA THR A 209 4.84 27.82 0.90
C THR A 209 4.42 28.78 -0.21
N LEU A 210 3.46 29.62 0.06
CA LEU A 210 2.97 30.69 -0.84
C LEU A 210 3.78 31.96 -0.58
N LEU A 211 4.72 32.26 -1.45
CA LEU A 211 5.54 33.46 -1.37
C LEU A 211 4.77 34.66 -1.92
N LYS A 212 4.68 35.73 -1.16
CA LYS A 212 3.95 36.96 -1.52
C LYS A 212 4.94 38.01 -2.03
N PHE A 213 4.85 38.33 -3.31
CA PHE A 213 5.67 39.34 -3.97
C PHE A 213 4.91 40.66 -4.09
N PRO A 214 5.25 41.70 -3.32
CA PRO A 214 4.65 43.01 -3.49
C PRO A 214 4.77 43.50 -4.92
N TRP A 215 3.61 43.81 -5.52
CA TRP A 215 3.48 44.31 -6.88
C TRP A 215 2.35 45.31 -6.98
N ARG A 216 2.68 46.61 -7.17
CA ARG A 216 1.71 47.70 -7.07
C ARG A 216 1.06 47.69 -5.67
N GLU A 217 -0.26 47.67 -5.59
CA GLU A 217 -1.04 47.57 -4.35
C GLU A 217 -1.51 46.15 -4.03
N LYS A 218 -0.94 45.15 -4.66
CA LYS A 218 -1.32 43.74 -4.60
C LYS A 218 -0.10 42.83 -4.38
N PHE A 219 -0.35 41.53 -4.21
CA PHE A 219 0.70 40.52 -4.17
C PHE A 219 0.57 39.59 -5.38
N LEU A 220 1.66 39.38 -6.13
CA LEU A 220 1.81 38.21 -6.98
C LEU A 220 2.19 37.06 -6.06
N VAL A 221 1.45 35.97 -6.12
CA VAL A 221 1.66 34.86 -5.17
C VAL A 221 2.20 33.63 -5.89
N ALA A 222 3.43 33.19 -5.56
CA ALA A 222 4.09 32.02 -6.12
C ALA A 222 4.15 30.88 -5.09
N ALA A 223 3.91 29.65 -5.54
CA ALA A 223 3.97 28.47 -4.68
C ALA A 223 5.31 27.75 -4.81
N THR A 224 5.91 27.35 -3.68
CA THR A 224 7.15 26.57 -3.66
C THR A 224 7.13 25.48 -2.60
N LEU A 225 7.76 24.32 -2.90
CA LEU A 225 8.06 23.28 -1.92
C LEU A 225 9.43 23.48 -1.25
N ARG A 226 10.20 24.46 -1.75
CA ARG A 226 11.59 24.74 -1.32
C ARG A 226 11.77 26.17 -0.82
N PRO A 227 11.11 26.55 0.31
CA PRO A 227 11.20 27.92 0.85
C PRO A 227 12.63 28.33 1.19
N GLU A 228 13.53 27.39 1.45
CA GLU A 228 14.96 27.67 1.70
C GLU A 228 15.66 28.31 0.51
N THR A 229 15.13 28.16 -0.69
CA THR A 229 15.76 28.71 -1.90
C THR A 229 15.44 30.16 -2.19
N VAL A 230 14.65 30.84 -1.35
CA VAL A 230 14.27 32.26 -1.52
C VAL A 230 15.47 33.21 -1.66
N TYR A 231 16.61 32.87 -1.10
CA TYR A 231 17.84 33.68 -1.22
C TYR A 231 18.44 33.70 -2.65
N GLY A 232 18.09 32.71 -3.48
CA GLY A 232 18.54 32.56 -4.86
C GLY A 232 17.56 33.08 -5.92
N GLN A 233 16.49 33.75 -5.51
CA GLN A 233 15.46 34.26 -6.43
C GLN A 233 16.04 35.26 -7.42
N THR A 234 15.81 35.02 -8.73
CA THR A 234 16.30 35.88 -9.81
C THR A 234 15.18 36.60 -10.54
N ASN A 235 14.03 35.99 -10.66
CA ASN A 235 12.87 36.51 -11.40
C ASN A 235 11.58 35.76 -10.98
N LEU A 236 10.44 36.29 -11.37
CA LEU A 236 9.17 35.53 -11.41
C LEU A 236 8.88 35.07 -12.83
N TRP A 237 8.33 33.88 -12.98
CA TRP A 237 7.77 33.36 -14.23
C TRP A 237 6.26 33.57 -14.26
N VAL A 238 5.75 34.17 -15.33
CA VAL A 238 4.33 34.38 -15.61
C VAL A 238 4.03 33.96 -17.04
N ASP A 239 2.94 33.27 -17.27
CA ASP A 239 2.46 32.96 -18.61
C ASP A 239 1.70 34.18 -19.17
N PRO A 240 2.22 34.83 -20.21
CA PRO A 240 1.56 36.01 -20.80
C PRO A 240 0.21 35.68 -21.46
N GLY A 241 0.00 34.41 -21.86
CA GLY A 241 -1.26 33.95 -22.46
C GLY A 241 -2.35 33.60 -21.46
N ALA A 242 -2.01 33.44 -20.19
CA ALA A 242 -2.96 33.06 -19.13
C ALA A 242 -3.74 34.26 -18.59
N ALA A 243 -4.93 33.98 -18.03
CA ALA A 243 -5.69 34.91 -17.23
C ALA A 243 -5.52 34.56 -15.73
N TYR A 244 -5.11 35.51 -14.93
CA TYR A 244 -4.94 35.39 -13.50
C TYR A 244 -6.09 36.04 -12.76
N ALA A 245 -6.57 35.40 -11.71
CA ALA A 245 -7.57 35.97 -10.83
C ALA A 245 -6.96 37.05 -9.92
N VAL A 246 -7.68 38.11 -9.69
CA VAL A 246 -7.45 39.08 -8.64
C VAL A 246 -8.48 38.80 -7.56
N ALA A 247 -8.04 38.42 -6.38
CA ALA A 247 -8.91 37.99 -5.29
C ALA A 247 -8.49 38.61 -3.96
N ASP A 248 -9.47 38.97 -3.14
CA ASP A 248 -9.28 39.22 -1.72
C ASP A 248 -9.16 37.87 -1.01
N VAL A 249 -7.99 37.61 -0.42
CA VAL A 249 -7.71 36.40 0.36
C VAL A 249 -7.42 36.84 1.80
N ASP A 250 -8.34 36.58 2.70
CA ASP A 250 -8.28 36.96 4.12
C ASP A 250 -7.97 38.44 4.37
N GLY A 251 -8.38 39.34 3.46
CA GLY A 251 -8.21 40.79 3.55
C GLY A 251 -7.00 41.33 2.78
N GLU A 252 -6.27 40.52 2.02
CA GLU A 252 -5.17 40.92 1.14
C GLU A 252 -5.53 40.70 -0.34
N GLU A 253 -5.17 41.63 -1.21
CA GLU A 253 -5.36 41.42 -2.66
C GLU A 253 -4.24 40.58 -3.29
N TRP A 254 -4.60 39.37 -3.72
CA TRP A 254 -3.69 38.44 -4.36
C TRP A 254 -3.97 38.29 -5.87
N VAL A 255 -2.91 38.11 -6.65
CA VAL A 255 -2.96 37.74 -8.05
C VAL A 255 -2.40 36.33 -8.17
N LEU A 256 -3.21 35.41 -8.67
CA LEU A 256 -2.89 33.99 -8.75
C LEU A 256 -3.74 33.28 -9.83
N GLY A 257 -3.38 32.06 -10.18
CA GLY A 257 -4.15 31.24 -11.11
C GLY A 257 -5.56 30.96 -10.58
N ARG A 258 -6.53 30.84 -11.48
CA ARG A 258 -7.94 30.66 -11.11
C ARG A 258 -8.19 29.37 -10.31
N THR A 259 -7.49 28.28 -10.62
CA THR A 259 -7.60 27.00 -9.91
C THR A 259 -7.18 27.09 -8.45
N ALA A 260 -6.24 27.98 -8.11
CA ALA A 260 -5.80 28.20 -6.73
C ALA A 260 -6.91 28.76 -5.82
N ILE A 261 -7.87 29.49 -6.40
CA ILE A 261 -9.03 30.04 -5.67
C ILE A 261 -9.84 28.92 -5.00
N GLU A 262 -10.18 27.87 -5.77
CA GLU A 262 -10.98 26.76 -5.25
C GLU A 262 -10.19 25.96 -4.21
N LYS A 263 -8.88 25.75 -4.44
CA LYS A 263 -8.00 25.08 -3.47
C LYS A 263 -7.93 25.82 -2.14
N LEU A 264 -7.80 27.16 -2.18
CA LEU A 264 -7.77 27.99 -0.96
C LEU A 264 -9.11 27.94 -0.21
N ARG A 265 -10.25 27.95 -0.92
CA ARG A 265 -11.60 27.82 -0.31
C ARG A 265 -11.79 26.48 0.42
N GLU A 266 -11.30 25.38 -0.15
CA GLU A 266 -11.35 24.05 0.48
C GLU A 266 -10.42 23.92 1.70
N GLN A 267 -9.59 24.95 1.95
CA GLN A 267 -8.64 25.00 3.06
C GLN A 267 -8.96 26.11 4.08
N ASP A 268 -10.25 26.41 4.26
CA ASP A 268 -10.80 27.36 5.23
C ASP A 268 -10.34 28.81 5.02
N ARG A 269 -9.90 29.19 3.80
CA ARG A 269 -9.53 30.57 3.49
C ARG A 269 -10.75 31.34 3.01
N ARG A 270 -10.89 32.55 3.46
CA ARG A 270 -11.91 33.46 2.93
C ARG A 270 -11.39 34.05 1.61
N VAL A 271 -12.00 33.66 0.49
CA VAL A 271 -11.57 34.08 -0.84
C VAL A 271 -12.75 34.73 -1.59
N GLU A 272 -12.58 35.99 -1.94
CA GLU A 272 -13.56 36.76 -2.74
C GLU A 272 -12.90 37.21 -4.06
N LEU A 273 -13.44 36.74 -5.18
CA LEU A 273 -12.95 37.14 -6.50
C LEU A 273 -13.31 38.62 -6.75
N ARG A 274 -12.32 39.46 -7.08
CA ARG A 274 -12.46 40.88 -7.41
C ARG A 274 -12.41 41.13 -8.91
N GLY A 275 -11.72 40.31 -9.68
CA GLY A 275 -11.56 40.48 -11.12
C GLY A 275 -10.54 39.53 -11.72
N GLU A 276 -10.12 39.83 -12.94
CA GLU A 276 -9.10 39.11 -13.64
C GLU A 276 -8.08 40.04 -14.29
N ILE A 277 -6.85 39.62 -14.44
CA ILE A 277 -5.78 40.30 -15.14
C ILE A 277 -5.09 39.36 -16.10
N LYS A 278 -4.83 39.80 -17.33
CA LYS A 278 -4.06 39.00 -18.28
C LYS A 278 -2.58 39.00 -17.94
N GLY A 279 -1.90 37.86 -18.13
CA GLY A 279 -0.48 37.71 -17.87
C GLY A 279 0.38 38.68 -18.67
N GLU A 280 -0.01 39.04 -19.90
CA GLU A 280 0.65 40.06 -20.72
C GLU A 280 0.75 41.45 -20.06
N LEU A 281 -0.15 41.76 -19.12
CA LEU A 281 -0.13 43.02 -18.35
C LEU A 281 0.73 42.97 -17.07
N ILE A 282 1.19 41.77 -16.73
CA ILE A 282 2.05 41.51 -15.55
C ILE A 282 3.49 41.40 -15.99
N VAL A 283 3.75 40.70 -17.09
CA VAL A 283 5.07 40.49 -17.67
C VAL A 283 5.73 41.82 -18.06
N GLY A 284 7.04 41.91 -17.93
CA GLY A 284 7.83 43.10 -18.21
C GLY A 284 7.90 44.10 -17.06
N GLY A 285 7.11 43.90 -15.98
CA GLY A 285 7.22 44.64 -14.73
C GLY A 285 8.30 44.12 -13.79
N THR A 286 8.37 44.69 -12.59
CA THR A 286 9.20 44.21 -11.49
C THR A 286 8.33 44.05 -10.24
N CYS A 287 8.74 43.13 -9.37
CA CYS A 287 8.15 42.92 -8.05
C CYS A 287 9.23 42.84 -6.99
N GLU A 288 8.89 43.03 -5.72
CA GLU A 288 9.81 42.85 -4.60
C GLU A 288 9.82 41.38 -4.19
N ALA A 289 11.00 40.78 -4.11
CA ALA A 289 11.15 39.39 -3.66
C ALA A 289 11.10 39.31 -2.12
N PRO A 290 10.24 38.45 -1.53
CA PRO A 290 10.16 38.27 -0.10
C PRO A 290 11.50 37.79 0.47
N MET A 291 11.76 38.05 1.74
CA MET A 291 12.97 37.71 2.50
C MET A 291 14.23 38.50 2.10
N ILE A 292 14.48 38.69 0.81
CA ILE A 292 15.67 39.39 0.30
C ILE A 292 15.41 40.84 -0.06
N HIS A 293 14.15 41.28 -0.09
CA HIS A 293 13.69 42.66 -0.35
C HIS A 293 14.35 43.32 -1.57
N ARG A 294 14.59 42.54 -2.63
CA ARG A 294 15.19 42.95 -3.88
C ARG A 294 14.13 43.00 -4.97
N HIS A 295 14.14 44.04 -5.81
CA HIS A 295 13.33 44.08 -7.01
C HIS A 295 13.87 43.10 -8.04
N ILE A 296 13.01 42.19 -8.50
CA ILE A 296 13.28 41.21 -9.51
C ILE A 296 12.33 41.38 -10.70
N PRO A 297 12.76 41.06 -11.95
CA PRO A 297 11.91 41.16 -13.13
C PRO A 297 10.87 40.04 -13.16
N ILE A 298 9.74 40.37 -13.83
CA ILE A 298 8.69 39.39 -14.13
C ILE A 298 8.85 38.99 -15.59
N LEU A 299 9.27 37.74 -15.82
CA LEU A 299 9.63 37.22 -17.13
C LEU A 299 8.53 36.33 -17.71
N PRO A 300 8.37 36.35 -19.07
CA PRO A 300 7.40 35.52 -19.75
C PRO A 300 7.87 34.08 -19.87
N THR A 301 6.93 33.14 -19.74
CA THR A 301 7.19 31.74 -19.99
C THR A 301 5.96 31.01 -20.52
N ARG A 302 6.14 29.78 -21.06
CA ARG A 302 5.06 28.91 -21.52
C ARG A 302 5.03 27.56 -20.80
N PHE A 303 5.93 27.31 -19.86
CA PHE A 303 6.04 26.01 -19.20
C PHE A 303 5.16 25.88 -17.95
N ILE A 304 4.49 26.95 -17.48
CA ILE A 304 3.69 26.93 -16.27
C ILE A 304 2.42 26.12 -16.46
N ASP A 305 2.24 25.14 -15.59
CA ASP A 305 0.98 24.43 -15.43
C ASP A 305 0.05 25.26 -14.53
N GLN A 306 -0.98 25.86 -15.11
CA GLN A 306 -1.95 26.69 -14.40
C GLN A 306 -2.80 25.91 -13.39
N SER A 307 -2.78 24.59 -13.42
CA SER A 307 -3.47 23.72 -12.49
C SER A 307 -2.68 23.46 -11.20
N LYS A 308 -1.36 23.72 -11.20
CA LYS A 308 -0.46 23.48 -10.06
C LYS A 308 -0.13 24.77 -9.31
N GLY A 309 -0.05 24.67 -7.99
CA GLY A 309 0.30 25.77 -7.12
C GLY A 309 -0.65 26.95 -7.32
N THR A 310 -0.06 28.10 -7.60
CA THR A 310 -0.74 29.36 -7.83
C THR A 310 -0.72 29.82 -9.30
N GLY A 311 -0.14 29.03 -10.23
CA GLY A 311 0.04 29.43 -11.61
C GLY A 311 1.08 30.55 -11.82
N ILE A 312 1.80 30.96 -10.79
CA ILE A 312 2.97 31.85 -10.81
C ILE A 312 4.12 31.13 -10.16
N VAL A 313 5.31 31.18 -10.77
CA VAL A 313 6.47 30.42 -10.31
C VAL A 313 7.63 31.35 -9.98
N THR A 314 8.24 31.18 -8.82
CA THR A 314 9.49 31.84 -8.44
C THR A 314 10.67 31.11 -9.06
N SER A 315 11.68 31.83 -9.56
CA SER A 315 12.83 31.27 -10.28
C SER A 315 14.07 31.25 -9.41
N VAL A 316 14.69 30.06 -9.30
CA VAL A 316 15.95 29.84 -8.61
C VAL A 316 16.88 29.00 -9.48
N PRO A 317 17.47 29.55 -10.53
CA PRO A 317 18.21 28.80 -11.55
C PRO A 317 19.52 28.17 -11.06
N SER A 318 19.99 28.50 -9.87
CA SER A 318 21.13 27.79 -9.22
C SER A 318 20.79 26.37 -8.75
N ASP A 319 19.52 26.14 -8.35
CA ASP A 319 19.07 24.94 -7.64
C ASP A 319 17.85 24.28 -8.29
N ALA A 320 17.27 24.87 -9.34
CA ALA A 320 16.13 24.31 -10.06
C ALA A 320 16.49 24.17 -11.57
N PRO A 321 16.65 22.92 -12.06
CA PRO A 321 16.98 22.63 -13.47
C PRO A 321 16.02 23.25 -14.47
N ASP A 322 14.70 23.20 -14.23
CA ASP A 322 13.71 23.81 -15.11
C ASP A 322 13.90 25.34 -15.20
N ASP A 323 14.15 26.02 -14.09
CA ASP A 323 14.40 27.46 -14.04
C ASP A 323 15.66 27.85 -14.83
N TRP A 324 16.72 27.06 -14.67
CA TRP A 324 17.95 27.28 -15.42
C TRP A 324 17.75 27.16 -16.92
N ILE A 325 17.13 26.08 -17.38
CA ILE A 325 16.88 25.86 -18.80
C ILE A 325 15.93 26.91 -19.37
N ALA A 326 14.85 27.26 -18.62
CA ALA A 326 13.93 28.32 -19.01
C ALA A 326 14.65 29.67 -19.17
N LEU A 327 15.51 30.02 -18.22
CA LEU A 327 16.27 31.28 -18.28
C LEU A 327 17.28 31.25 -19.43
N LYS A 328 17.98 30.14 -19.66
CA LYS A 328 18.91 29.98 -20.77
C LYS A 328 18.22 30.13 -22.10
N MET A 329 17.10 29.45 -22.32
CA MET A 329 16.31 29.57 -23.55
C MET A 329 15.82 31.01 -23.76
N LEU A 330 15.34 31.68 -22.70
CA LEU A 330 14.87 33.06 -22.79
C LEU A 330 16.02 34.03 -23.15
N LYS A 331 17.24 33.86 -22.63
CA LYS A 331 18.42 34.68 -22.96
C LYS A 331 18.78 34.58 -24.47
N GLU A 332 18.48 33.44 -25.07
CA GLU A 332 18.75 33.16 -26.50
C GLU A 332 17.62 33.67 -27.42
N ASP A 333 16.36 33.77 -26.95
CA ASP A 333 15.19 34.18 -27.72
C ASP A 333 14.93 35.70 -27.64
N THR A 334 15.78 36.46 -28.33
CA THR A 334 15.70 37.95 -28.37
C THR A 334 14.34 38.44 -28.88
N GLU A 335 13.76 37.75 -29.87
CA GLU A 335 12.47 38.14 -30.46
C GLU A 335 11.34 38.02 -29.44
N TYR A 336 11.30 36.92 -28.71
CA TYR A 336 10.30 36.68 -27.67
C TYR A 336 10.42 37.67 -26.51
N VAL A 337 11.64 38.00 -26.09
CA VAL A 337 11.93 39.01 -25.08
C VAL A 337 11.39 40.38 -25.49
N LEU A 338 11.73 40.84 -26.71
CA LEU A 338 11.27 42.14 -27.26
C LEU A 338 9.73 42.19 -27.40
N LYS A 339 9.12 41.12 -27.86
CA LYS A 339 7.67 40.99 -28.01
C LYS A 339 6.93 41.30 -26.69
N HIS A 340 7.51 40.96 -25.52
CA HIS A 340 6.94 41.20 -24.22
C HIS A 340 7.46 42.46 -23.55
N GLY A 341 8.05 43.38 -24.29
CA GLY A 341 8.46 44.72 -23.82
C GLY A 341 9.67 44.70 -22.89
N LEU A 342 10.45 43.62 -22.88
CA LEU A 342 11.68 43.48 -22.09
C LEU A 342 12.91 43.87 -22.91
N ASP A 343 13.94 44.39 -22.21
CA ASP A 343 15.26 44.62 -22.77
C ASP A 343 16.08 43.32 -22.77
N PRO A 344 16.48 42.75 -23.91
CA PRO A 344 17.31 41.56 -24.00
C PRO A 344 18.62 41.66 -23.22
N GLU A 345 19.21 42.86 -23.12
CA GLU A 345 20.45 43.05 -22.36
C GLU A 345 20.22 42.92 -20.84
N VAL A 346 19.04 43.30 -20.33
CA VAL A 346 18.67 43.08 -18.93
C VAL A 346 18.48 41.61 -18.66
N VAL A 347 17.79 40.89 -19.54
CA VAL A 347 17.56 39.44 -19.41
C VAL A 347 18.88 38.66 -19.46
N ARG A 348 19.81 39.00 -20.34
CA ARG A 348 21.12 38.36 -20.50
C ARG A 348 21.98 38.51 -19.24
N LYS A 349 21.83 39.60 -18.48
CA LYS A 349 22.57 39.88 -17.23
C LYS A 349 22.05 39.15 -16.01
N ILE A 350 20.92 38.43 -16.09
CA ILE A 350 20.42 37.65 -14.97
C ILE A 350 21.29 36.43 -14.79
N GLU A 351 22.01 36.32 -13.67
CA GLU A 351 22.87 35.19 -13.35
C GLU A 351 22.34 34.39 -12.17
N PRO A 352 22.49 33.05 -12.16
CA PRO A 352 22.16 32.20 -11.03
C PRO A 352 22.93 32.63 -9.76
N VAL A 353 22.28 32.58 -8.63
CA VAL A 353 22.86 32.94 -7.33
C VAL A 353 23.08 31.68 -6.51
N ALA A 354 24.33 31.35 -6.23
CA ALA A 354 24.67 30.21 -5.39
C ALA A 354 24.17 30.45 -3.95
N ILE A 355 23.45 29.48 -3.38
CA ILE A 355 22.83 29.59 -2.04
C ILE A 355 23.03 28.34 -1.19
N ILE A 356 23.30 27.20 -1.78
CA ILE A 356 23.47 25.92 -1.10
C ILE A 356 24.79 25.29 -1.54
N ARG A 357 25.61 24.90 -0.57
CA ARG A 357 26.79 24.08 -0.81
C ARG A 357 26.43 22.62 -0.60
N THR A 358 26.52 21.82 -1.64
CA THR A 358 26.21 20.38 -1.60
C THR A 358 27.45 19.58 -1.95
N GLU A 359 27.80 18.59 -1.12
CA GLU A 359 28.94 17.71 -1.41
C GLU A 359 28.74 16.98 -2.74
N GLY A 360 29.79 17.03 -3.57
CA GLY A 360 29.79 16.42 -4.92
C GLY A 360 29.26 17.32 -6.03
N TRP A 361 28.85 18.55 -5.74
CA TRP A 361 28.44 19.58 -6.69
C TRP A 361 29.25 20.85 -6.50
N GLY A 362 29.42 21.63 -7.55
CA GLY A 362 29.93 22.99 -7.49
C GLY A 362 28.87 23.98 -6.96
N PRO A 363 29.11 25.28 -7.13
CA PRO A 363 28.23 26.32 -6.56
C PRO A 363 26.87 26.44 -7.21
N LEU A 364 26.68 25.88 -8.43
CA LEU A 364 25.45 25.98 -9.22
C LEU A 364 24.98 24.58 -9.65
N PRO A 365 24.49 23.74 -8.75
CA PRO A 365 24.21 22.34 -9.04
C PRO A 365 23.19 22.11 -10.16
N ALA A 366 22.19 22.98 -10.33
CA ALA A 366 21.23 22.86 -11.42
C ALA A 366 21.86 23.12 -12.79
N VAL A 367 22.81 24.06 -12.88
CA VAL A 367 23.57 24.34 -14.10
C VAL A 367 24.42 23.12 -14.45
N GLU A 368 25.18 22.63 -13.49
CA GLU A 368 26.13 21.52 -13.67
C GLU A 368 25.44 20.21 -14.07
N VAL A 369 24.30 19.87 -13.45
CA VAL A 369 23.57 18.65 -13.80
C VAL A 369 22.98 18.75 -15.22
N CYS A 370 22.45 19.93 -15.60
CA CYS A 370 21.91 20.13 -16.95
C CYS A 370 23.02 20.02 -18.02
N GLU A 371 24.21 20.55 -17.76
CA GLU A 371 25.38 20.39 -18.64
C GLU A 371 25.83 18.93 -18.71
N LYS A 372 25.94 18.25 -17.58
CA LYS A 372 26.31 16.83 -17.50
C LYS A 372 25.37 15.92 -18.28
N LEU A 373 24.06 16.18 -18.24
CA LEU A 373 23.04 15.41 -18.95
C LEU A 373 22.77 15.94 -20.38
N GLY A 374 23.41 17.03 -20.80
CA GLY A 374 23.25 17.62 -22.13
C GLY A 374 21.86 18.24 -22.37
N ILE A 375 21.18 18.71 -21.31
CA ILE A 375 19.83 19.28 -21.39
C ILE A 375 19.91 20.68 -21.99
N SER A 376 19.19 20.91 -23.06
CA SER A 376 19.16 22.22 -23.77
C SER A 376 17.74 22.77 -23.96
N SER A 377 16.69 21.99 -23.64
CA SER A 377 15.31 22.37 -23.84
C SER A 377 14.40 21.83 -22.73
N LEU A 378 13.34 22.55 -22.45
CA LEU A 378 12.26 22.12 -21.53
C LEU A 378 11.44 20.93 -22.07
N GLU A 379 11.60 20.58 -23.35
CA GLU A 379 10.95 19.39 -23.93
C GLU A 379 11.63 18.08 -23.51
N ASP A 380 12.87 18.13 -23.03
CA ASP A 380 13.62 16.97 -22.54
C ASP A 380 13.19 16.59 -21.10
N LYS A 381 11.90 16.26 -20.96
CA LYS A 381 11.25 16.01 -19.66
C LYS A 381 11.91 14.89 -18.88
N GLU A 382 12.33 13.80 -19.55
CA GLU A 382 12.94 12.64 -18.88
C GLU A 382 14.26 13.00 -18.20
N ASN A 383 15.15 13.72 -18.88
CA ASN A 383 16.42 14.13 -18.30
C ASN A 383 16.25 15.29 -17.29
N LEU A 384 15.26 16.17 -17.48
CA LEU A 384 14.92 17.19 -16.49
C LEU A 384 14.43 16.57 -15.18
N GLU A 385 13.59 15.53 -15.21
CA GLU A 385 13.17 14.82 -13.99
C GLU A 385 14.37 14.16 -13.29
N LYS A 386 15.26 13.51 -14.02
CA LYS A 386 16.51 12.96 -13.45
C LYS A 386 17.39 14.04 -12.82
N ALA A 387 17.52 15.19 -13.50
CA ALA A 387 18.30 16.31 -12.99
C ALA A 387 17.69 16.86 -11.68
N LYS A 388 16.38 17.01 -11.64
CA LYS A 388 15.66 17.43 -10.41
C LYS A 388 15.86 16.46 -9.27
N GLU A 389 15.70 15.17 -9.52
CA GLU A 389 15.91 14.14 -8.49
C GLU A 389 17.35 14.20 -7.91
N GLU A 390 18.39 14.29 -8.78
CA GLU A 390 19.79 14.39 -8.33
C GLU A 390 20.05 15.66 -7.50
N VAL A 391 19.59 16.83 -7.95
CA VAL A 391 19.86 18.11 -7.29
C VAL A 391 19.04 18.28 -6.02
N TYR A 392 17.72 17.98 -6.07
CA TYR A 392 16.83 18.22 -4.93
C TYR A 392 17.12 17.27 -3.77
N SER A 393 17.33 15.99 -4.06
CA SER A 393 17.67 15.01 -3.04
C SER A 393 19.02 15.35 -2.39
N SER A 394 20.06 15.59 -3.20
CA SER A 394 21.38 15.91 -2.68
C SER A 394 21.41 17.23 -1.91
N GLY A 395 20.77 18.27 -2.43
CA GLY A 395 20.67 19.58 -1.79
C GLY A 395 19.91 19.52 -0.46
N PHE A 396 18.81 18.78 -0.38
CA PHE A 396 18.04 18.66 0.82
C PHE A 396 18.75 17.89 1.94
N TYR A 397 19.31 16.72 1.64
CA TYR A 397 19.92 15.85 2.67
C TYR A 397 21.36 16.20 3.02
N ARG A 398 22.14 16.76 2.09
CA ARG A 398 23.58 17.05 2.26
C ARG A 398 23.95 18.51 2.09
N GLY A 399 22.96 19.36 1.75
CA GLY A 399 23.16 20.78 1.52
C GLY A 399 23.34 21.57 2.81
N VAL A 400 24.17 22.60 2.74
CA VAL A 400 24.41 23.60 3.79
C VAL A 400 24.23 25.00 3.17
N MET A 401 23.48 25.87 3.85
CA MET A 401 23.23 27.24 3.42
C MET A 401 24.52 28.05 3.36
N LEU A 402 24.71 28.81 2.29
CA LEU A 402 25.88 29.68 2.10
C LEU A 402 25.77 31.00 2.87
N ASP A 403 26.89 31.75 2.93
CA ASP A 403 27.00 32.98 3.73
C ASP A 403 26.05 34.12 3.32
N ASN A 404 25.60 34.13 2.06
CA ASN A 404 24.62 35.10 1.57
C ASN A 404 23.15 34.76 1.99
N CYS A 405 22.94 33.71 2.78
CA CYS A 405 21.63 33.35 3.33
C CYS A 405 21.39 33.94 4.75
N GLY A 406 22.13 34.99 5.11
CA GLY A 406 21.93 35.74 6.36
C GLY A 406 22.09 34.88 7.61
N GLU A 407 21.15 34.95 8.53
CA GLU A 407 21.18 34.20 9.79
C GLU A 407 21.10 32.67 9.63
N PHE A 408 20.71 32.18 8.47
CA PHE A 408 20.65 30.74 8.15
C PHE A 408 21.95 30.18 7.55
N SER A 409 22.98 31.05 7.39
CA SER A 409 24.30 30.64 6.94
C SER A 409 24.89 29.51 7.81
N GLY A 410 25.44 28.50 7.16
CA GLY A 410 26.04 27.36 7.84
C GLY A 410 25.06 26.32 8.36
N LEU A 411 23.74 26.55 8.30
CA LEU A 411 22.75 25.57 8.70
C LEU A 411 22.55 24.49 7.62
N PRO A 412 22.34 23.21 8.01
CA PRO A 412 21.84 22.21 7.08
C PRO A 412 20.49 22.61 6.50
N VAL A 413 20.29 22.37 5.19
CA VAL A 413 19.04 22.72 4.46
C VAL A 413 17.80 22.16 5.15
N MET A 414 17.83 20.91 5.59
CA MET A 414 16.72 20.27 6.32
C MET A 414 16.25 21.07 7.55
N LYS A 415 17.16 21.75 8.25
CA LYS A 415 16.81 22.57 9.42
C LYS A 415 16.42 24.00 9.01
N ALA A 416 17.14 24.56 8.05
CA ALA A 416 16.88 25.91 7.56
C ALA A 416 15.50 26.07 6.91
N LYS A 417 15.04 25.05 6.17
CA LYS A 417 13.77 25.04 5.43
C LYS A 417 12.57 25.45 6.30
N ASP A 418 12.35 24.76 7.40
CA ASP A 418 11.18 25.00 8.26
C ASP A 418 11.27 26.32 9.03
N GLU A 419 12.47 26.72 9.42
CA GLU A 419 12.71 27.99 10.11
C GLU A 419 12.52 29.19 9.18
N ILE A 420 13.02 29.10 7.93
CA ILE A 420 12.82 30.14 6.90
C ILE A 420 11.32 30.28 6.59
N LYS A 421 10.61 29.16 6.37
CA LYS A 421 9.15 29.18 6.17
C LYS A 421 8.45 29.86 7.33
N ARG A 422 8.71 29.44 8.55
CA ARG A 422 8.11 30.01 9.77
C ARG A 422 8.34 31.51 9.85
N LYS A 423 9.57 31.97 9.64
CA LYS A 423 9.92 33.39 9.69
C LYS A 423 9.18 34.22 8.65
N MET A 424 9.09 33.74 7.40
CA MET A 424 8.34 34.43 6.34
C MET A 424 6.84 34.50 6.63
N VAL A 425 6.28 33.43 7.19
CA VAL A 425 4.85 33.41 7.58
C VAL A 425 4.59 34.39 8.74
N GLU A 426 5.44 34.41 9.76
CA GLU A 426 5.37 35.36 10.89
C GLU A 426 5.54 36.82 10.44
N ALA A 427 6.38 37.08 9.44
CA ALA A 427 6.57 38.38 8.84
C ALA A 427 5.42 38.82 7.90
N GLY A 428 4.49 37.91 7.60
CA GLY A 428 3.42 38.18 6.63
C GLY A 428 3.87 38.14 5.16
N GLU A 429 5.08 37.68 4.87
CA GLU A 429 5.65 37.58 3.52
C GLU A 429 5.32 36.25 2.82
N ALA A 430 4.80 35.27 3.56
CA ALA A 430 4.35 34.00 3.04
C ALA A 430 3.06 33.52 3.69
N SER A 431 2.45 32.54 3.06
CA SER A 431 1.30 31.78 3.55
C SER A 431 1.47 30.29 3.18
N THR A 432 0.46 29.47 3.35
CA THR A 432 0.54 28.04 3.00
C THR A 432 -0.65 27.59 2.16
N LEU A 433 -0.43 26.56 1.35
CA LEU A 433 -1.43 25.86 0.55
C LEU A 433 -1.09 24.38 0.52
N TRP A 434 -2.07 23.52 0.73
CA TRP A 434 -1.91 22.08 0.57
C TRP A 434 -2.35 21.62 -0.81
N GLU A 435 -1.54 20.77 -1.46
CA GLU A 435 -1.89 20.07 -2.69
C GLU A 435 -1.55 18.60 -2.59
N ALA A 436 -2.10 17.77 -3.49
CA ALA A 436 -1.62 16.42 -3.64
C ALA A 436 -0.22 16.42 -4.27
N SER A 437 0.66 15.52 -3.82
CA SER A 437 2.02 15.36 -4.36
C SER A 437 2.03 15.00 -5.86
N GLY A 438 0.98 14.34 -6.35
CA GLY A 438 0.71 14.03 -7.75
C GLY A 438 -0.78 14.03 -8.05
N GLU A 439 -1.14 13.66 -9.28
CA GLU A 439 -2.55 13.57 -9.67
C GLU A 439 -3.23 12.40 -8.96
N VAL A 440 -4.40 12.67 -8.37
CA VAL A 440 -5.23 11.65 -7.71
C VAL A 440 -6.63 11.67 -8.31
N ILE A 441 -7.08 10.50 -8.78
CA ILE A 441 -8.43 10.30 -9.30
C ILE A 441 -9.19 9.34 -8.36
N CYS A 442 -10.33 9.79 -7.86
CA CYS A 442 -11.22 8.96 -7.05
C CYS A 442 -11.80 7.79 -7.86
N ARG A 443 -12.24 6.73 -7.19
CA ARG A 443 -12.97 5.61 -7.84
C ARG A 443 -14.20 6.04 -8.61
N CYS A 444 -14.85 7.12 -8.22
CA CYS A 444 -15.97 7.73 -8.97
C CYS A 444 -15.53 8.49 -10.25
N ARG A 445 -14.23 8.42 -10.64
CA ARG A 445 -13.63 9.07 -11.80
C ARG A 445 -13.54 10.59 -11.73
N THR A 446 -13.66 11.15 -10.55
CA THR A 446 -13.50 12.59 -10.33
C THR A 446 -12.09 12.90 -9.84
N PRO A 447 -11.39 13.90 -10.41
CA PRO A 447 -10.13 14.39 -9.85
C PRO A 447 -10.32 14.84 -8.38
N ALA A 448 -9.42 14.37 -7.53
CA ALA A 448 -9.43 14.72 -6.12
C ALA A 448 -8.63 15.99 -5.86
N THR A 449 -9.00 16.71 -4.80
CA THR A 449 -8.31 17.92 -4.32
C THR A 449 -7.76 17.68 -2.92
N VAL A 450 -7.12 18.69 -2.30
CA VAL A 450 -6.80 18.65 -0.88
C VAL A 450 -7.73 19.57 -0.13
N LYS A 451 -8.40 19.04 0.88
CA LYS A 451 -9.26 19.77 1.81
C LYS A 451 -8.72 19.72 3.22
N VAL A 452 -8.82 20.82 3.94
CA VAL A 452 -8.58 20.84 5.39
C VAL A 452 -9.90 20.55 6.09
N VAL A 453 -9.95 19.42 6.81
CA VAL A 453 -11.13 18.97 7.54
C VAL A 453 -10.93 19.13 9.04
N SER A 454 -11.95 19.56 9.78
CA SER A 454 -11.88 19.83 11.21
C SER A 454 -12.75 18.91 12.06
N ASP A 455 -13.76 18.27 11.47
CA ASP A 455 -14.71 17.38 12.14
C ASP A 455 -14.43 15.88 11.87
N GLN A 456 -13.40 15.58 11.09
CA GLN A 456 -12.94 14.23 10.74
C GLN A 456 -12.30 13.53 11.93
N TRP A 457 -12.53 12.21 12.06
CA TRP A 457 -11.86 11.33 13.01
C TRP A 457 -10.60 10.72 12.42
N PHE A 458 -9.53 10.70 13.22
CA PHE A 458 -8.20 10.23 12.83
C PHE A 458 -7.67 9.17 13.80
N LEU A 459 -6.98 8.17 13.24
CA LEU A 459 -6.05 7.34 13.98
C LEU A 459 -4.72 8.07 14.11
N ALA A 460 -4.25 8.25 15.34
CA ALA A 460 -3.09 9.09 15.69
C ALA A 460 -1.76 8.39 15.38
N TYR A 461 -1.55 7.90 14.18
CA TYR A 461 -0.29 7.22 13.79
C TYR A 461 0.93 8.15 13.84
N GLY A 462 0.73 9.46 13.86
CA GLY A 462 1.76 10.47 14.12
C GLY A 462 2.22 10.55 15.58
N ASP A 463 1.56 9.88 16.54
CA ASP A 463 1.92 9.91 17.94
C ASP A 463 3.29 9.26 18.19
N ARG A 464 4.20 10.01 18.80
CA ARG A 464 5.60 9.60 19.02
C ARG A 464 5.72 8.38 19.93
N GLY A 465 4.87 8.28 20.97
CA GLY A 465 4.88 7.17 21.91
C GLY A 465 4.45 5.88 21.23
N TRP A 466 3.35 5.95 20.45
CA TRP A 466 2.83 4.83 19.70
C TRP A 466 3.79 4.37 18.59
N LYS A 467 4.45 5.30 17.87
CA LYS A 467 5.52 4.98 16.92
C LYS A 467 6.67 4.23 17.58
N ALA A 468 7.15 4.69 18.74
CA ALA A 468 8.24 4.05 19.45
C ALA A 468 7.90 2.61 19.88
N GLU A 469 6.69 2.38 20.40
CA GLU A 469 6.19 1.06 20.77
C GLU A 469 6.07 0.15 19.52
N THR A 470 5.61 0.69 18.41
CA THR A 470 5.46 -0.04 17.15
C THR A 470 6.81 -0.40 16.52
N LEU A 471 7.80 0.49 16.60
CA LEU A 471 9.18 0.22 16.16
C LEU A 471 9.86 -0.86 17.02
N ASP A 472 9.62 -0.87 18.34
CA ASP A 472 10.08 -1.95 19.23
C ASP A 472 9.46 -3.30 18.83
N ALA A 473 8.16 -3.33 18.56
CA ALA A 473 7.48 -4.53 18.07
C ALA A 473 8.08 -5.01 16.74
N LEU A 474 8.32 -4.11 15.78
CA LEU A 474 8.97 -4.43 14.51
C LEU A 474 10.38 -5.02 14.73
N GLY A 475 11.16 -4.47 15.68
CA GLY A 475 12.49 -4.95 16.03
C GLY A 475 12.52 -6.41 16.50
N ARG A 476 11.43 -6.89 17.08
CA ARG A 476 11.26 -8.27 17.61
C ARG A 476 10.74 -9.25 16.54
N MET A 477 10.25 -8.76 15.41
CA MET A 477 9.64 -9.57 14.36
C MET A 477 10.67 -10.12 13.38
N SER A 478 10.36 -11.28 12.79
CA SER A 478 11.02 -11.78 11.59
C SER A 478 10.32 -11.26 10.34
N LEU A 479 11.10 -10.79 9.35
CA LEU A 479 10.57 -10.33 8.07
C LEU A 479 11.07 -11.22 6.93
N PHE A 480 10.21 -11.50 5.97
CA PHE A 480 10.52 -12.35 4.82
C PHE A 480 10.10 -11.65 3.51
N PRO A 481 11.07 -11.13 2.71
CA PRO A 481 12.52 -11.10 2.99
C PRO A 481 12.90 -10.01 4.01
N GLU A 482 14.03 -10.19 4.70
CA GLU A 482 14.51 -9.25 5.72
C GLU A 482 14.83 -7.86 5.14
N THR A 483 15.10 -7.76 3.85
CA THR A 483 15.35 -6.49 3.14
C THR A 483 14.17 -5.50 3.23
N THR A 484 12.95 -5.98 3.54
CA THR A 484 11.78 -5.12 3.72
C THR A 484 11.80 -4.31 5.03
N ARG A 485 12.68 -4.64 5.98
CA ARG A 485 12.78 -3.96 7.28
C ARG A 485 12.95 -2.45 7.14
N ARG A 486 13.87 -2.00 6.29
CA ARG A 486 14.09 -0.57 6.05
C ARG A 486 12.85 0.14 5.50
N GLN A 487 12.07 -0.55 4.68
CA GLN A 487 10.83 0.01 4.15
C GLN A 487 9.79 0.17 5.27
N PHE A 488 9.65 -0.82 6.17
CA PHE A 488 8.77 -0.70 7.34
C PHE A 488 9.22 0.42 8.27
N GLU A 489 10.51 0.49 8.62
CA GLU A 489 11.07 1.55 9.45
C GLU A 489 10.78 2.94 8.87
N HIS A 490 11.00 3.10 7.56
CA HIS A 490 10.70 4.35 6.86
C HIS A 490 9.21 4.69 6.92
N VAL A 491 8.32 3.73 6.66
CA VAL A 491 6.87 3.95 6.72
C VAL A 491 6.42 4.35 8.12
N LEU A 492 6.89 3.67 9.16
CA LEU A 492 6.54 3.99 10.55
C LEU A 492 7.05 5.38 10.96
N ASP A 493 8.18 5.83 10.43
CA ASP A 493 8.74 7.16 10.70
C ASP A 493 7.89 8.27 10.09
N TRP A 494 7.58 8.19 8.79
CA TRP A 494 6.89 9.28 8.09
C TRP A 494 5.36 9.27 8.25
N LEU A 495 4.76 8.14 8.64
CA LEU A 495 3.31 8.03 8.73
C LEU A 495 2.74 9.04 9.72
N ASN A 496 1.73 9.81 9.28
CA ASN A 496 1.01 10.79 10.08
C ASN A 496 -0.39 10.30 10.46
N ASP A 497 -1.16 11.15 11.12
CA ASP A 497 -2.54 10.85 11.49
C ASP A 497 -3.36 10.47 10.25
N TRP A 498 -4.13 9.39 10.38
CA TRP A 498 -4.87 8.78 9.27
C TRP A 498 -6.37 8.98 9.43
N ALA A 499 -7.03 9.57 8.42
CA ALA A 499 -8.48 9.72 8.40
C ALA A 499 -9.15 8.33 8.42
N CYS A 500 -9.83 7.99 9.52
CA CYS A 500 -10.34 6.64 9.77
C CYS A 500 -11.85 6.49 9.60
N THR A 501 -12.52 7.51 9.02
CA THR A 501 -13.99 7.49 8.85
C THR A 501 -14.42 8.13 7.54
N HIS A 502 -15.59 7.70 7.04
CA HIS A 502 -16.30 8.24 5.88
C HIS A 502 -17.75 8.56 6.21
N HIS A 503 -18.41 9.40 5.43
CA HIS A 503 -19.85 9.70 5.60
C HIS A 503 -20.75 8.62 4.99
N ALA A 504 -20.28 7.89 4.00
CA ALA A 504 -21.05 6.90 3.25
C ALA A 504 -20.26 5.60 3.07
N GLY A 505 -20.95 4.55 2.66
CA GLY A 505 -20.37 3.24 2.43
C GLY A 505 -20.95 2.17 3.33
N LEU A 506 -20.71 0.91 2.95
CA LEU A 506 -21.01 -0.24 3.77
C LEU A 506 -19.87 -0.42 4.79
N GLY A 507 -20.17 -0.58 6.06
CA GLY A 507 -19.16 -0.72 7.11
C GLY A 507 -19.74 -0.62 8.51
N THR A 508 -18.87 -0.63 9.51
CA THR A 508 -19.22 -0.45 10.93
C THR A 508 -19.38 1.03 11.24
N LYS A 509 -20.48 1.40 11.88
CA LYS A 509 -20.70 2.78 12.37
C LYS A 509 -19.78 3.08 13.55
N LEU A 510 -19.25 4.31 13.58
CA LEU A 510 -18.42 4.77 14.69
C LEU A 510 -19.24 4.76 16.01
N PRO A 511 -18.79 4.10 17.09
CA PRO A 511 -19.64 3.81 18.26
C PRO A 511 -20.21 5.01 19.01
N TRP A 512 -19.61 6.19 18.88
CA TRP A 512 -20.00 7.42 19.57
C TRP A 512 -20.49 8.52 18.64
N ASP A 513 -20.44 8.26 17.32
CA ASP A 513 -20.95 9.19 16.30
C ASP A 513 -21.35 8.42 15.04
N GLU A 514 -22.58 7.92 15.02
CA GLU A 514 -23.08 7.04 13.95
C GLU A 514 -23.30 7.73 12.59
N ARG A 515 -23.05 9.05 12.51
CA ARG A 515 -22.95 9.76 11.22
C ARG A 515 -21.78 9.27 10.38
N TRP A 516 -20.78 8.67 11.05
CA TRP A 516 -19.55 8.20 10.47
C TRP A 516 -19.51 6.68 10.33
N VAL A 517 -18.98 6.21 9.21
CA VAL A 517 -18.64 4.81 8.94
C VAL A 517 -17.13 4.66 9.08
N ILE A 518 -16.66 3.65 9.78
CA ILE A 518 -15.23 3.35 9.92
C ILE A 518 -14.67 2.93 8.55
N GLU A 519 -13.55 3.51 8.19
CA GLU A 519 -12.84 3.31 6.93
C GLU A 519 -12.26 1.88 6.85
N SER A 520 -12.18 1.32 5.64
CA SER A 520 -11.93 -0.09 5.41
C SER A 520 -10.51 -0.58 5.74
N LEU A 521 -9.47 0.26 5.68
CA LEU A 521 -8.16 -0.13 6.21
C LEU A 521 -8.16 -0.11 7.75
N SER A 522 -8.95 0.78 8.34
CA SER A 522 -9.02 0.96 9.79
C SER A 522 -9.83 -0.15 10.49
N ASP A 523 -10.87 -0.69 9.83
CA ASP A 523 -11.66 -1.81 10.36
C ASP A 523 -10.98 -3.18 10.16
N SER A 524 -9.84 -3.22 9.48
CA SER A 524 -9.18 -4.44 9.04
C SER A 524 -7.81 -4.69 9.69
N THR A 525 -7.53 -4.05 10.83
CA THR A 525 -6.19 -4.05 11.43
C THR A 525 -5.91 -5.25 12.35
N ILE A 526 -6.91 -5.72 13.10
CA ILE A 526 -6.76 -6.79 14.11
C ILE A 526 -7.73 -7.98 13.93
N TYR A 527 -8.38 -8.11 12.78
CA TYR A 527 -9.36 -9.19 12.53
C TYR A 527 -8.78 -10.61 12.64
N MET A 528 -7.46 -10.75 12.66
CA MET A 528 -6.78 -12.02 12.93
C MET A 528 -7.19 -12.57 14.30
N ALA A 529 -7.42 -11.70 15.28
CA ALA A 529 -7.96 -12.11 16.57
C ALA A 529 -9.38 -12.67 16.45
N TYR A 530 -10.22 -12.04 15.64
CA TYR A 530 -11.61 -12.48 15.43
C TYR A 530 -11.70 -13.88 14.82
N TYR A 531 -10.77 -14.27 13.93
CA TYR A 531 -10.71 -15.64 13.39
C TYR A 531 -10.66 -16.72 14.47
N THR A 532 -10.05 -16.41 15.62
CA THR A 532 -9.89 -17.41 16.69
C THR A 532 -11.23 -17.81 17.32
N VAL A 533 -12.23 -16.92 17.27
CA VAL A 533 -13.52 -17.10 17.93
C VAL A 533 -14.73 -17.16 16.98
N ALA A 534 -14.54 -16.83 15.72
CA ALA A 534 -15.64 -16.70 14.73
C ALA A 534 -16.48 -18.00 14.60
N HIS A 535 -15.85 -19.18 14.65
CA HIS A 535 -16.55 -20.47 14.58
C HIS A 535 -17.41 -20.71 15.82
N ILE A 536 -16.95 -20.32 17.02
CA ILE A 536 -17.72 -20.49 18.27
C ILE A 536 -19.00 -19.64 18.20
N MET A 537 -18.87 -18.40 17.72
CA MET A 537 -20.02 -17.50 17.59
C MET A 537 -21.09 -18.09 16.68
N LYS A 538 -20.69 -18.74 15.59
CA LYS A 538 -21.59 -19.44 14.64
C LYS A 538 -22.16 -20.75 15.24
N GLU A 539 -21.29 -21.62 15.74
CA GLU A 539 -21.68 -22.95 16.25
C GLU A 539 -22.58 -22.86 17.49
N ARG A 540 -22.43 -21.80 18.29
CA ARG A 540 -23.24 -21.55 19.49
C ARG A 540 -24.43 -20.62 19.25
N ASP A 541 -24.63 -20.15 18.02
CA ASP A 541 -25.67 -19.18 17.64
C ASP A 541 -25.76 -18.00 18.63
N ILE A 542 -24.60 -17.38 18.87
CA ILE A 542 -24.48 -16.30 19.87
C ILE A 542 -25.22 -15.06 19.35
N ASP A 543 -26.15 -14.55 20.15
CA ASP A 543 -26.76 -13.25 19.89
C ASP A 543 -25.68 -12.14 19.98
N HIS A 544 -25.48 -11.39 18.89
CA HIS A 544 -24.50 -10.32 18.83
C HIS A 544 -24.71 -9.23 19.88
N ALA A 545 -25.96 -8.99 20.34
CA ALA A 545 -26.26 -8.03 21.39
C ALA A 545 -25.62 -8.40 22.74
N LYS A 546 -25.25 -9.66 22.94
CA LYS A 546 -24.54 -10.15 24.12
C LYS A 546 -23.02 -10.03 24.00
N LEU A 547 -22.47 -9.63 22.87
CA LEU A 547 -21.04 -9.40 22.68
C LEU A 547 -20.66 -8.01 23.20
N THR A 548 -20.72 -7.85 24.51
CA THR A 548 -20.39 -6.59 25.18
C THR A 548 -18.89 -6.34 25.27
N ASP A 549 -18.48 -5.13 25.63
CA ASP A 549 -17.08 -4.77 25.85
C ASP A 549 -16.40 -5.68 26.89
N GLU A 550 -17.11 -6.06 27.94
CA GLU A 550 -16.59 -6.94 28.99
C GLU A 550 -16.28 -8.34 28.45
N VAL A 551 -17.06 -8.83 27.49
CA VAL A 551 -16.80 -10.12 26.82
C VAL A 551 -15.52 -10.02 26.03
N PHE A 552 -15.39 -9.01 25.15
CA PHE A 552 -14.20 -8.85 24.34
C PHE A 552 -12.95 -8.50 25.15
N ASP A 553 -13.08 -7.70 26.21
CA ASP A 553 -12.00 -7.41 27.17
C ASP A 553 -11.51 -8.69 27.85
N CYS A 554 -12.42 -9.55 28.31
CA CYS A 554 -12.07 -10.83 28.93
C CYS A 554 -11.37 -11.76 27.92
N VAL A 555 -11.90 -11.87 26.71
CA VAL A 555 -11.40 -12.80 25.67
C VAL A 555 -10.05 -12.36 25.12
N PHE A 556 -9.92 -11.10 24.71
CA PHE A 556 -8.79 -10.65 23.87
C PHE A 556 -7.67 -9.94 24.64
N ILE A 557 -8.00 -9.24 25.72
CA ILE A 557 -6.98 -8.52 26.50
C ILE A 557 -6.82 -9.04 27.93
N GLY A 558 -7.63 -10.03 28.32
CA GLY A 558 -7.54 -10.67 29.63
C GLY A 558 -8.00 -9.81 30.81
N LYS A 559 -8.81 -8.77 30.54
CA LYS A 559 -9.36 -7.87 31.55
C LYS A 559 -10.68 -8.43 32.08
N GLY A 560 -10.78 -8.64 33.39
CA GLY A 560 -11.93 -9.24 34.03
C GLY A 560 -11.91 -10.79 34.01
N THR A 561 -12.96 -11.38 34.53
CA THR A 561 -13.14 -12.84 34.54
C THR A 561 -14.31 -13.27 33.68
N PRO A 562 -14.33 -14.54 33.17
CA PRO A 562 -15.49 -15.06 32.45
C PRO A 562 -16.80 -14.94 33.22
N ALA A 563 -16.75 -15.05 34.55
CA ALA A 563 -17.93 -14.91 35.42
C ALA A 563 -18.45 -13.45 35.44
N ASP A 564 -17.54 -12.46 35.48
CA ASP A 564 -17.95 -11.05 35.48
C ASP A 564 -18.50 -10.66 34.06
N ALA A 565 -17.85 -11.08 32.99
CA ALA A 565 -18.31 -10.87 31.64
C ALA A 565 -19.66 -11.57 31.36
N SER A 566 -19.88 -12.76 31.95
CA SER A 566 -21.15 -13.48 31.90
C SER A 566 -22.29 -12.69 32.55
N LYS A 567 -22.04 -12.09 33.73
CA LYS A 567 -23.05 -11.25 34.41
C LYS A 567 -23.41 -10.00 33.59
N ALA A 568 -22.43 -9.40 32.94
CA ALA A 568 -22.63 -8.18 32.13
C ALA A 568 -23.38 -8.48 30.84
N SER A 569 -23.12 -9.61 30.19
CA SER A 569 -23.59 -9.92 28.83
C SER A 569 -24.77 -10.89 28.76
N GLY A 570 -24.95 -11.71 29.80
CA GLY A 570 -25.88 -12.84 29.81
C GLY A 570 -25.43 -14.02 28.94
N LEU A 571 -24.16 -14.06 28.47
CA LEU A 571 -23.55 -15.24 27.86
C LEU A 571 -23.11 -16.22 28.97
N PRO A 572 -23.20 -17.55 28.74
CA PRO A 572 -22.64 -18.52 29.67
C PRO A 572 -21.14 -18.33 29.85
N ALA A 573 -20.65 -18.37 31.09
CA ALA A 573 -19.23 -18.19 31.43
C ALA A 573 -18.34 -19.21 30.71
N GLU A 574 -18.84 -20.42 30.47
CA GLU A 574 -18.13 -21.51 29.78
C GLU A 574 -17.87 -21.15 28.31
N VAL A 575 -18.79 -20.43 27.64
CA VAL A 575 -18.64 -19.99 26.25
C VAL A 575 -17.58 -18.90 26.18
N ILE A 576 -17.58 -17.95 27.13
CA ILE A 576 -16.57 -16.90 27.22
C ILE A 576 -15.18 -17.50 27.46
N GLU A 577 -15.09 -18.48 28.38
CA GLU A 577 -13.84 -19.20 28.63
C GLU A 577 -13.36 -20.01 27.43
N GLU A 578 -14.29 -20.63 26.67
CA GLU A 578 -13.96 -21.31 25.41
C GLU A 578 -13.37 -20.33 24.38
N MET A 579 -13.99 -19.16 24.18
CA MET A 579 -13.47 -18.12 23.28
C MET A 579 -12.09 -17.62 23.71
N ARG A 580 -11.92 -17.33 25.02
CA ARG A 580 -10.64 -16.90 25.59
C ARG A 580 -9.55 -17.94 25.38
N ARG A 581 -9.84 -19.21 25.65
CA ARG A 581 -8.91 -20.32 25.48
C ARG A 581 -8.49 -20.50 24.02
N GLU A 582 -9.39 -20.37 23.05
CA GLU A 582 -9.09 -20.40 21.62
C GLU A 582 -8.17 -19.22 21.23
N PHE A 583 -8.47 -18.01 21.70
CA PHE A 583 -7.61 -16.85 21.44
C PHE A 583 -6.22 -17.04 22.05
N GLU A 584 -6.10 -17.33 23.31
CA GLU A 584 -4.80 -17.52 24.01
C GLU A 584 -3.96 -18.66 23.40
N TYR A 585 -4.62 -19.69 22.85
CA TYR A 585 -3.92 -20.78 22.17
C TYR A 585 -3.36 -20.38 20.82
N TRP A 586 -4.14 -19.67 19.97
CA TRP A 586 -3.73 -19.32 18.63
C TRP A 586 -2.84 -18.09 18.59
N TYR A 587 -3.04 -17.10 19.44
CA TYR A 587 -2.20 -15.90 19.49
C TYR A 587 -0.89 -16.13 20.25
N PRO A 588 0.18 -15.44 19.83
CA PRO A 588 0.29 -14.48 18.74
C PRO A 588 0.22 -15.13 17.35
N LEU A 589 -0.14 -14.31 16.35
CA LEU A 589 -0.05 -14.65 14.92
C LEU A 589 1.41 -15.00 14.56
N ASP A 590 1.66 -16.19 13.97
CA ASP A 590 3.01 -16.65 13.66
C ASP A 590 3.51 -16.12 12.31
N LEU A 591 2.63 -15.97 11.31
CA LEU A 591 2.97 -15.39 10.01
C LEU A 591 1.76 -14.69 9.39
N ARG A 592 1.95 -13.45 8.97
CA ARG A 592 1.06 -12.79 8.02
C ARG A 592 1.80 -12.56 6.72
N HIS A 593 1.28 -13.13 5.63
CA HIS A 593 1.87 -12.99 4.30
C HIS A 593 1.02 -12.05 3.44
N SER A 594 1.67 -11.11 2.71
CA SER A 594 0.99 -10.02 1.99
C SER A 594 1.74 -9.60 0.73
N GLY A 595 1.12 -8.80 -0.12
CA GLY A 595 1.79 -8.09 -1.21
C GLY A 595 2.61 -6.89 -0.71
N LYS A 596 3.64 -6.50 -1.44
CA LYS A 596 4.55 -5.38 -1.09
C LYS A 596 3.86 -4.01 -1.06
N ASP A 597 2.75 -3.85 -1.78
CA ASP A 597 1.89 -2.67 -1.78
C ASP A 597 1.23 -2.40 -0.43
N LEU A 598 1.03 -3.45 0.38
CA LEU A 598 0.39 -3.33 1.68
C LEU A 598 1.35 -3.01 2.83
N VAL A 599 2.65 -2.88 2.58
CA VAL A 599 3.64 -2.48 3.60
C VAL A 599 3.37 -1.07 4.10
N GLN A 600 3.10 -0.14 3.19
CA GLN A 600 2.94 1.29 3.49
C GLN A 600 1.60 1.65 4.15
N ASN A 601 0.65 0.72 4.23
CA ASN A 601 -0.66 0.93 4.82
C ASN A 601 -1.06 -0.25 5.71
N HIS A 602 -1.75 -1.25 5.20
CA HIS A 602 -2.38 -2.33 5.96
C HIS A 602 -1.43 -3.06 6.93
N LEU A 603 -0.18 -3.41 6.54
CA LEU A 603 0.74 -4.11 7.43
C LEU A 603 1.28 -3.21 8.55
N ALA A 604 1.59 -1.94 8.23
CA ALA A 604 1.96 -0.94 9.23
C ALA A 604 0.81 -0.71 10.21
N PHE A 605 -0.43 -0.52 9.72
CA PHE A 605 -1.62 -0.32 10.55
C PHE A 605 -1.93 -1.55 11.41
N CYS A 606 -1.75 -2.75 10.87
CA CYS A 606 -1.85 -4.00 11.61
C CYS A 606 -0.90 -3.98 12.83
N LEU A 607 0.37 -3.59 12.64
CA LEU A 607 1.34 -3.56 13.71
C LEU A 607 1.02 -2.48 14.75
N PHE A 608 0.70 -1.26 14.33
CA PHE A 608 0.24 -0.19 15.23
C PHE A 608 -0.93 -0.65 16.10
N ASN A 609 -1.98 -1.20 15.48
CA ASN A 609 -3.17 -1.61 16.22
C ASN A 609 -2.93 -2.81 17.12
N HIS A 610 -2.00 -3.73 16.78
CA HIS A 610 -1.64 -4.82 17.68
C HIS A 610 -0.93 -4.30 18.94
N THR A 611 -0.02 -3.32 18.80
CA THR A 611 0.63 -2.72 19.98
C THR A 611 -0.36 -1.93 20.82
N ALA A 612 -1.34 -1.26 20.20
CA ALA A 612 -2.38 -0.55 20.92
C ALA A 612 -3.37 -1.47 21.66
N MET A 613 -3.72 -2.63 21.09
CA MET A 613 -4.82 -3.45 21.59
C MET A 613 -4.35 -4.59 22.47
N PHE A 614 -3.16 -5.15 22.26
CA PHE A 614 -2.72 -6.39 22.88
C PHE A 614 -1.42 -6.24 23.67
N PRO A 615 -1.22 -7.03 24.74
CA PRO A 615 0.06 -7.09 25.41
C PRO A 615 1.14 -7.70 24.49
N GLU A 616 2.43 -7.40 24.74
CA GLU A 616 3.59 -7.82 23.94
C GLU A 616 3.58 -9.31 23.53
N ARG A 617 3.16 -10.21 24.43
CA ARG A 617 3.09 -11.65 24.17
C ARG A 617 2.17 -12.02 23.01
N HIS A 618 1.25 -11.12 22.63
CA HIS A 618 0.28 -11.30 21.56
C HIS A 618 0.61 -10.50 20.29
N TRP A 619 1.74 -9.78 20.23
CA TRP A 619 2.17 -9.07 19.03
C TRP A 619 2.56 -10.06 17.93
N PRO A 620 2.32 -9.73 16.64
CA PRO A 620 2.67 -10.59 15.51
C PRO A 620 4.15 -11.00 15.50
N ARG A 621 4.44 -12.25 15.13
CA ARG A 621 5.82 -12.77 15.13
C ARG A 621 6.55 -12.53 13.84
N ALA A 622 5.84 -12.59 12.70
CA ALA A 622 6.47 -12.41 11.40
C ALA A 622 5.53 -11.83 10.36
N PHE A 623 6.10 -11.04 9.44
CA PHE A 623 5.49 -10.69 8.17
C PHE A 623 6.27 -11.29 7.00
N GLY A 624 5.54 -11.80 6.00
CA GLY A 624 6.06 -12.20 4.71
C GLY A 624 5.53 -11.25 3.63
N VAL A 625 6.39 -10.90 2.67
CA VAL A 625 6.03 -9.93 1.62
C VAL A 625 6.45 -10.48 0.26
N ASN A 626 5.52 -10.49 -0.70
CA ASN A 626 5.77 -10.87 -2.10
C ASN A 626 5.65 -9.69 -3.06
N GLY A 627 6.27 -9.83 -4.23
CA GLY A 627 6.16 -8.87 -5.33
C GLY A 627 4.81 -8.90 -6.04
N TYR A 628 4.65 -8.06 -7.07
CA TYR A 628 3.46 -8.01 -7.92
C TYR A 628 3.49 -9.10 -8.98
N VAL A 629 2.31 -9.54 -9.41
CA VAL A 629 2.21 -10.38 -10.61
C VAL A 629 2.00 -9.49 -11.84
N LYS A 630 2.79 -9.74 -12.89
CA LYS A 630 2.69 -9.10 -14.19
C LYS A 630 2.05 -10.04 -15.21
N ILE A 631 1.39 -9.49 -16.22
CA ILE A 631 1.02 -10.18 -17.45
C ILE A 631 1.92 -9.60 -18.54
N GLY A 632 2.88 -10.41 -19.02
CA GLY A 632 3.96 -9.89 -19.85
C GLY A 632 4.79 -8.84 -19.08
N ARG A 633 4.82 -7.59 -19.59
CA ARG A 633 5.56 -6.49 -18.96
C ARG A 633 4.69 -5.54 -18.12
N VAL A 634 3.37 -5.78 -18.07
CA VAL A 634 2.41 -4.85 -17.44
C VAL A 634 1.95 -5.39 -16.10
N ARG A 635 1.93 -4.54 -15.06
CA ARG A 635 1.29 -4.86 -13.77
C ARG A 635 -0.21 -5.09 -13.98
N MET A 636 -0.74 -6.13 -13.37
CA MET A 636 -2.19 -6.38 -13.40
C MET A 636 -2.97 -5.28 -12.67
N SER A 637 -4.04 -4.82 -13.34
CA SER A 637 -4.98 -3.89 -12.74
C SER A 637 -6.39 -4.14 -13.29
N LYS A 638 -7.34 -4.40 -12.41
CA LYS A 638 -8.76 -4.57 -12.78
C LYS A 638 -9.31 -3.28 -13.40
N SER A 639 -8.93 -2.14 -12.86
CA SER A 639 -9.42 -0.82 -13.28
C SER A 639 -8.93 -0.42 -14.69
N HIS A 640 -7.80 -0.97 -15.14
CA HIS A 640 -7.23 -0.73 -16.49
C HIS A 640 -7.55 -1.85 -17.49
N GLY A 641 -8.41 -2.81 -17.13
CA GLY A 641 -8.80 -3.91 -18.02
C GLY A 641 -7.70 -4.96 -18.27
N VAL A 642 -6.59 -4.91 -17.54
CA VAL A 642 -5.50 -5.88 -17.63
C VAL A 642 -5.56 -6.80 -16.40
N ALA A 643 -6.52 -7.73 -16.40
CA ALA A 643 -6.65 -8.71 -15.32
C ALA A 643 -6.92 -10.09 -15.90
N LYS A 644 -6.21 -11.11 -15.37
CA LYS A 644 -6.57 -12.51 -15.56
C LYS A 644 -7.17 -13.02 -14.25
N TYR A 645 -8.41 -13.50 -14.30
CA TYR A 645 -9.07 -14.04 -13.13
C TYR A 645 -8.51 -15.41 -12.76
N LEU A 646 -8.42 -15.68 -11.47
CA LEU A 646 -7.89 -16.94 -10.94
C LEU A 646 -8.70 -18.14 -11.43
N ARG A 647 -10.04 -18.02 -11.46
CA ARG A 647 -10.96 -19.05 -11.96
C ARG A 647 -10.70 -19.42 -13.41
N ASP A 648 -10.46 -18.43 -14.29
CA ASP A 648 -10.23 -18.67 -15.71
C ASP A 648 -8.91 -19.42 -15.93
N ALA A 649 -7.86 -19.04 -15.18
CA ALA A 649 -6.57 -19.76 -15.22
C ALA A 649 -6.71 -21.20 -14.73
N ILE A 650 -7.51 -21.46 -13.68
CA ILE A 650 -7.77 -22.80 -13.15
C ILE A 650 -8.61 -23.60 -14.15
N GLU A 651 -9.63 -23.03 -14.76
CA GLU A 651 -10.46 -23.70 -15.77
C GLU A 651 -9.61 -24.11 -16.99
N GLN A 652 -8.68 -23.26 -17.40
CA GLN A 652 -7.84 -23.48 -18.57
C GLN A 652 -6.73 -24.52 -18.32
N HIS A 653 -6.03 -24.44 -17.18
CA HIS A 653 -4.81 -25.21 -16.94
C HIS A 653 -4.91 -26.23 -15.79
N GLY A 654 -5.87 -26.07 -14.90
CA GLY A 654 -5.97 -26.79 -13.62
C GLY A 654 -5.27 -26.08 -12.47
N ALA A 655 -5.73 -26.34 -11.26
CA ALA A 655 -5.24 -25.69 -10.04
C ALA A 655 -3.77 -26.00 -9.77
N ASP A 656 -3.36 -27.27 -9.92
CA ASP A 656 -1.98 -27.69 -9.64
C ASP A 656 -0.97 -27.06 -10.61
N VAL A 657 -1.36 -26.92 -11.89
CA VAL A 657 -0.53 -26.24 -12.90
C VAL A 657 -0.42 -24.74 -12.59
N VAL A 658 -1.53 -24.08 -12.28
CA VAL A 658 -1.51 -22.65 -11.90
C VAL A 658 -0.64 -22.43 -10.67
N ARG A 659 -0.80 -23.25 -9.63
CA ARG A 659 0.02 -23.18 -8.40
C ARG A 659 1.50 -23.37 -8.68
N LEU A 660 1.86 -24.38 -9.49
CA LEU A 660 3.25 -24.64 -9.86
C LEU A 660 3.84 -23.49 -10.68
N SER A 661 3.09 -22.93 -11.62
CA SER A 661 3.51 -21.77 -12.42
C SER A 661 3.81 -20.57 -11.52
N LEU A 662 2.92 -20.25 -10.61
CA LEU A 662 3.09 -19.11 -9.69
C LEU A 662 4.28 -19.34 -8.73
N ALA A 663 4.48 -20.57 -8.25
CA ALA A 663 5.61 -20.91 -7.38
C ALA A 663 6.98 -20.81 -8.09
N GLN A 664 7.04 -21.01 -9.41
CA GLN A 664 8.27 -20.89 -10.20
C GLN A 664 8.57 -19.45 -10.65
N GLY A 665 7.61 -18.53 -10.50
CA GLY A 665 7.67 -17.18 -11.06
C GLY A 665 8.65 -16.24 -10.34
N GLY A 666 9.06 -16.51 -9.11
CA GLY A 666 9.98 -15.69 -8.35
C GLY A 666 9.88 -15.91 -6.85
N GLU A 667 10.85 -15.37 -6.13
CA GLU A 667 10.93 -15.39 -4.66
C GLU A 667 10.96 -13.98 -4.08
N GLY A 668 10.49 -13.85 -2.84
CA GLY A 668 10.55 -12.57 -2.10
C GLY A 668 9.85 -11.43 -2.84
N LEU A 669 10.58 -10.36 -3.13
CA LEU A 669 10.06 -9.14 -3.76
C LEU A 669 10.09 -9.15 -5.29
N ASP A 670 10.54 -10.24 -5.91
CA ASP A 670 10.51 -10.36 -7.36
C ASP A 670 9.08 -10.26 -7.89
N ASP A 671 8.93 -9.60 -9.03
CA ASP A 671 7.64 -9.42 -9.70
C ASP A 671 7.46 -10.52 -10.78
N PRO A 672 6.86 -11.68 -10.45
CA PRO A 672 6.70 -12.77 -11.41
C PRO A 672 5.78 -12.38 -12.55
N SER A 673 6.14 -12.83 -13.77
CA SER A 673 5.23 -12.79 -14.90
C SER A 673 4.44 -14.08 -15.00
N TYR A 674 3.13 -14.01 -15.22
CA TYR A 674 2.30 -15.13 -15.57
C TYR A 674 1.97 -15.06 -17.07
N ASP A 675 2.33 -16.11 -17.80
CA ASP A 675 1.98 -16.27 -19.21
C ASP A 675 1.58 -17.71 -19.54
N GLU A 676 0.94 -17.89 -20.68
CA GLU A 676 0.38 -19.18 -21.11
C GLU A 676 1.46 -20.23 -21.41
N GLU A 677 2.61 -19.82 -21.96
CA GLU A 677 3.71 -20.72 -22.29
C GLU A 677 4.35 -21.25 -21.01
N PHE A 678 4.47 -20.39 -20.01
CA PHE A 678 5.00 -20.76 -18.69
C PHE A 678 4.06 -21.77 -17.99
N ALA A 679 2.75 -21.53 -18.05
CA ALA A 679 1.75 -22.44 -17.52
C ALA A 679 1.78 -23.81 -18.25
N ALA A 680 1.88 -23.81 -19.57
CA ALA A 680 2.00 -25.04 -20.36
C ALA A 680 3.28 -25.84 -20.01
N SER A 681 4.41 -25.14 -19.81
CA SER A 681 5.68 -25.74 -19.37
C SER A 681 5.56 -26.38 -17.99
N ALA A 682 4.91 -25.70 -17.05
CA ALA A 682 4.64 -26.23 -15.70
C ALA A 682 3.75 -27.47 -15.75
N GLY A 683 2.71 -27.46 -16.59
CA GLY A 683 1.84 -28.63 -16.83
C GLY A 683 2.59 -29.84 -17.37
N LYS A 684 3.50 -29.61 -18.30
CA LYS A 684 4.36 -30.69 -18.83
C LYS A 684 5.26 -31.29 -17.72
N LYS A 685 5.93 -30.45 -16.94
CA LYS A 685 6.77 -30.89 -15.81
C LYS A 685 5.98 -31.72 -14.79
N LEU A 686 4.77 -31.30 -14.48
CA LEU A 686 3.90 -32.02 -13.56
C LEU A 686 3.48 -33.35 -14.11
N LYS A 687 3.15 -33.44 -15.39
CA LYS A 687 2.84 -34.71 -16.08
C LYS A 687 4.03 -35.66 -16.08
N ASP A 688 5.20 -35.18 -16.48
CA ASP A 688 6.45 -35.97 -16.51
C ASP A 688 6.77 -36.52 -15.10
N PHE A 689 6.60 -35.71 -14.04
CA PHE A 689 6.75 -36.14 -12.65
C PHE A 689 5.76 -37.23 -12.26
N MET A 690 4.49 -37.11 -12.64
CA MET A 690 3.47 -38.13 -12.33
C MET A 690 3.73 -39.43 -13.05
N GLU A 691 4.16 -39.40 -14.31
CA GLU A 691 4.55 -40.59 -15.10
C GLU A 691 5.74 -41.27 -14.46
N PHE A 692 6.77 -40.52 -14.07
CA PHE A 692 7.94 -41.04 -13.35
C PHE A 692 7.53 -41.68 -12.02
N ALA A 693 6.71 -41.04 -11.23
CA ALA A 693 6.23 -41.56 -9.95
C ALA A 693 5.43 -42.87 -10.12
N ALA A 694 4.56 -42.93 -11.14
CA ALA A 694 3.77 -44.11 -11.45
C ALA A 694 4.66 -45.30 -11.90
N ALA A 695 5.65 -45.04 -12.75
CA ALA A 695 6.62 -46.06 -13.20
C ALA A 695 7.45 -46.57 -12.01
N THR A 696 7.95 -45.66 -11.16
CA THR A 696 8.73 -46.06 -9.97
C THR A 696 7.91 -46.88 -8.98
N HIS A 697 6.63 -46.52 -8.78
CA HIS A 697 5.73 -47.27 -7.90
C HIS A 697 5.47 -48.69 -8.45
N LYS A 698 5.23 -48.82 -9.74
CA LYS A 698 5.06 -50.15 -10.39
C LYS A 698 6.30 -51.03 -10.21
N THR A 699 7.48 -50.47 -10.44
CA THR A 699 8.75 -51.17 -10.27
C THR A 699 8.96 -51.60 -8.81
N ARG A 700 8.74 -50.72 -7.84
CA ARG A 700 8.82 -51.00 -6.41
C ARG A 700 7.83 -52.10 -6.00
N SER A 701 6.58 -52.03 -6.46
CA SER A 701 5.55 -53.03 -6.16
C SER A 701 5.90 -54.39 -6.73
N ALA A 702 6.46 -54.47 -7.93
CA ALA A 702 6.95 -55.71 -8.54
C ALA A 702 8.11 -56.31 -7.73
N VAL A 703 9.07 -55.48 -7.32
CA VAL A 703 10.20 -55.93 -6.49
C VAL A 703 9.72 -56.41 -5.12
N LEU A 704 8.81 -55.69 -4.46
CA LEU A 704 8.25 -56.12 -3.16
C LEU A 704 7.44 -57.42 -3.27
N ALA A 705 6.73 -57.64 -4.38
CA ALA A 705 5.97 -58.85 -4.64
C ALA A 705 6.88 -60.07 -4.94
N SER A 706 8.09 -59.81 -5.42
CA SER A 706 9.11 -60.88 -5.67
C SER A 706 9.93 -61.23 -4.45
N LEU A 707 9.84 -60.47 -3.38
CA LEU A 707 10.56 -60.78 -2.13
C LEU A 707 9.84 -61.91 -1.39
N PRO A 708 10.58 -62.86 -0.79
CA PRO A 708 9.99 -63.90 0.03
C PRO A 708 9.22 -63.28 1.20
N PRO A 709 8.10 -63.88 1.65
CA PRO A 709 7.34 -63.34 2.79
C PRO A 709 8.24 -63.23 4.02
N LEU A 710 8.22 -62.05 4.64
CA LEU A 710 8.96 -61.84 5.87
C LEU A 710 8.51 -62.88 6.92
N PRO A 711 9.44 -63.50 7.65
CA PRO A 711 9.08 -64.43 8.70
C PRO A 711 8.19 -63.71 9.74
N PRO A 712 7.19 -64.41 10.31
CA PRO A 712 6.28 -63.79 11.27
C PRO A 712 7.08 -63.19 12.44
N VAL A 713 6.91 -61.89 12.66
CA VAL A 713 7.51 -61.20 13.83
C VAL A 713 6.90 -61.83 15.07
N LYS A 714 7.66 -62.71 15.73
CA LYS A 714 7.30 -63.19 17.07
C LYS A 714 7.21 -61.98 17.97
N ALA A 715 6.04 -61.71 18.52
CA ALA A 715 5.81 -60.66 19.47
C ALA A 715 6.76 -60.85 20.65
N MET A 716 7.85 -60.12 20.70
CA MET A 716 8.68 -59.98 21.89
C MET A 716 7.93 -59.09 22.88
N VAL A 717 7.28 -59.73 23.85
CA VAL A 717 6.81 -59.05 25.09
C VAL A 717 8.05 -58.48 25.74
N ARG A 718 8.21 -57.16 25.68
CA ARG A 718 9.25 -56.43 26.40
C ARG A 718 8.79 -56.14 27.81
N THR A 719 9.40 -56.83 28.77
CA THR A 719 9.47 -56.40 30.17
C THR A 719 10.33 -55.12 30.27
N PRO A 720 9.99 -54.13 31.12
CA PRO A 720 10.73 -52.88 31.20
C PRO A 720 12.04 -53.09 31.97
N ARG A 721 13.18 -53.03 31.30
CA ARG A 721 14.50 -52.87 31.97
C ARG A 721 15.27 -51.71 31.31
N ARG A 722 15.62 -50.76 32.19
CA ARG A 722 16.68 -49.76 32.21
C ARG A 722 17.21 -49.22 30.82
N ARG A 723 17.12 -47.88 30.74
CA ARG A 723 17.87 -47.07 29.75
C ARG A 723 19.34 -47.45 29.71
N GLN A 724 19.77 -48.00 28.60
CA GLN A 724 21.13 -47.87 28.07
C GLN A 724 21.01 -47.46 26.63
N ALA A 725 21.72 -46.37 26.29
CA ALA A 725 21.79 -45.85 24.94
C ALA A 725 22.36 -46.93 23.99
N LEU A 726 21.53 -47.42 23.12
CA LEU A 726 21.97 -48.23 21.95
C LEU A 726 21.67 -47.38 20.72
N THR A 727 22.74 -46.82 20.14
CA THR A 727 22.78 -46.41 18.77
C THR A 727 22.45 -47.59 17.88
N ALA A 728 21.19 -47.70 17.51
CA ALA A 728 20.80 -48.62 16.46
C ALA A 728 21.26 -48.05 15.12
N ARG A 729 22.41 -48.48 14.62
CA ARG A 729 22.68 -48.41 13.20
C ARG A 729 21.63 -49.29 12.50
N SER A 730 20.60 -48.68 11.93
CA SER A 730 19.75 -49.36 10.97
C SER A 730 20.61 -49.60 9.72
N THR A 731 21.08 -50.83 9.55
CA THR A 731 21.55 -51.35 8.28
C THR A 731 20.32 -51.41 7.35
N PHE A 732 19.93 -50.29 6.77
CA PHE A 732 19.28 -50.32 5.50
C PHE A 732 20.35 -50.70 4.50
N ALA A 733 20.24 -51.89 3.94
CA ALA A 733 21.02 -52.29 2.78
C ALA A 733 20.77 -51.21 1.72
N ALA A 734 21.74 -50.35 1.53
CA ALA A 734 21.76 -49.40 0.43
C ALA A 734 21.84 -50.25 -0.83
N LEU A 735 20.74 -50.37 -1.56
CA LEU A 735 20.81 -50.63 -2.98
C LEU A 735 21.66 -49.50 -3.57
N PRO A 736 22.71 -49.84 -4.38
CA PRO A 736 23.56 -48.82 -4.95
C PRO A 736 22.66 -47.81 -5.69
N LEU A 737 22.74 -46.57 -5.30
CA LEU A 737 22.35 -45.45 -6.15
C LEU A 737 23.11 -45.70 -7.46
N VAL A 738 22.37 -46.06 -8.51
CA VAL A 738 22.90 -46.04 -9.86
C VAL A 738 23.35 -44.60 -10.04
N GLU A 739 24.69 -44.42 -10.04
CA GLU A 739 25.32 -43.26 -10.61
C GLU A 739 24.75 -43.09 -12.01
N ILE A 740 23.77 -42.24 -12.18
CA ILE A 740 23.47 -41.67 -13.50
C ILE A 740 24.66 -40.78 -13.78
N ALA A 741 25.64 -41.45 -14.44
CA ALA A 741 26.84 -40.84 -14.93
C ALA A 741 26.50 -39.52 -15.61
N SER A 742 27.13 -38.51 -15.13
CA SER A 742 27.44 -37.28 -15.82
C SER A 742 27.97 -37.58 -17.24
N ALA A 743 27.09 -37.59 -18.21
CA ALA A 743 27.44 -37.44 -19.61
C ALA A 743 26.88 -36.11 -20.07
N THR A 744 27.83 -35.25 -20.42
CA THR A 744 27.71 -33.88 -20.98
C THR A 744 27.70 -32.73 -19.98
N SER A 745 28.87 -32.46 -19.42
CA SER A 745 29.24 -31.10 -19.03
C SER A 745 30.21 -30.55 -20.08
N PRO A 746 29.93 -29.44 -20.74
CA PRO A 746 30.97 -28.74 -21.50
C PRO A 746 31.91 -28.04 -20.53
N ARG A 747 33.19 -28.18 -20.79
CA ARG A 747 34.33 -27.62 -20.07
C ARG A 747 34.14 -26.13 -19.83
N ARG A 748 34.24 -25.72 -18.57
CA ARG A 748 34.50 -24.33 -18.19
C ARG A 748 35.94 -23.96 -18.55
N PRO A 749 36.18 -22.80 -19.17
CA PRO A 749 37.53 -22.26 -19.25
C PRO A 749 37.93 -21.67 -17.88
N SER A 750 39.20 -21.85 -17.59
CA SER A 750 39.92 -21.50 -16.36
C SER A 750 39.74 -20.04 -15.95
N ALA A 751 39.58 -19.83 -14.65
CA ALA A 751 39.68 -18.57 -13.95
C ALA A 751 41.03 -17.88 -14.20
N ARG A 752 41.00 -16.63 -14.61
CA ARG A 752 42.05 -15.65 -14.31
C ARG A 752 41.35 -14.38 -13.81
N THR A 753 41.66 -14.12 -12.53
CA THR A 753 41.78 -12.83 -11.86
C THR A 753 41.13 -11.62 -12.53
N CYS A 754 40.07 -11.08 -11.89
CA CYS A 754 39.85 -9.65 -11.89
C CYS A 754 39.37 -9.19 -10.53
N LEU A 755 40.06 -8.15 -10.08
CA LEU A 755 40.04 -7.51 -8.78
C LEU A 755 38.64 -6.94 -8.44
N ALA A 756 38.41 -6.90 -7.15
CA ALA A 756 37.33 -6.22 -6.46
C ALA A 756 37.06 -4.79 -7.00
N LYS A 757 35.80 -4.51 -7.30
CA LYS A 757 35.23 -3.18 -7.15
C LYS A 757 33.90 -3.34 -6.40
N THR A 758 33.96 -2.90 -5.18
CA THR A 758 32.84 -2.56 -4.33
C THR A 758 31.93 -1.58 -5.06
N CYS A 759 30.71 -1.99 -5.39
CA CYS A 759 29.61 -1.07 -5.67
C CYS A 759 28.71 -1.05 -4.45
N THR A 760 28.87 -0.02 -3.66
CA THR A 760 27.86 0.51 -2.74
C THR A 760 26.84 1.25 -3.57
N TYR A 761 25.58 0.84 -3.50
CA TYR A 761 24.44 1.67 -3.89
C TYR A 761 23.82 2.26 -2.64
N PRO A 762 23.46 3.56 -2.68
CA PRO A 762 22.71 4.22 -1.62
C PRO A 762 21.27 3.75 -1.51
#